data_b26af16b4bb959faca0e986cb7d94889
#
_entry.id   b26af16b4bb959faca0e986cb7d94889
#
_cell.length_a   1.000
_cell.length_b   1.000
_cell.length_c   1.000
_cell.angle_alpha   90.00
_cell.angle_beta   90.00
_cell.angle_gamma   90.00
#
_symmetry.space_group_name_H-M   'P 1'
#
loop_
_entity.id
_entity.type
_entity.pdbx_description
1 polymer ?
#
loop_
_entity_poly.entity_id
_entity_poly.type
_entity_poly.pdbx_seq_one_letter_code
_entity_poly.pdbx_strand_id
1 'polypeptide(L)'
;MAETLLSPGVLTRENDQSQITQGPITAGAAIIGPAVSGPVRIPTLVTSYSDYLNKFGGSFISGGTSYEYLTSISAYNYFQQGGTTLLVTRAVSGTFLPATSSASNNISLVTGTVASASFVVLNSSTASWNQIQFNASTALGNVSYTIFNYPYLATGSYSDGNTSLYIGVGDGSYNGINVVNSTSSWAANVVSAVNSGTSGIASYFSASFSGGRLTFFTDDTGTIQNAFSLTSSFGVGTPVTQSFVGGTNGTPNTVFTLETLSQGAINNSYSTEGTNNTLPSGSNDNVRYEILNVNSGSGTFDLLIRRGNDNINSKVVLEQWTGLSLDPNQSNYIEAVIGNQSTTTDNGYIQTVGDYTNKSRYVRVKSVTYTTPNYFDNNGTPVSSYTSSLPTAQSGSFGGALGTNCGVYGLSNGDYTSSITLLSNPDEFKFNLITTPGITATTGNSVITSLTNMASDRGDCIAIVDMSAFGNNIATVIANATSVDSSYAATYYPWVQISAPNTGKLTWVPPSTIIPSVYAYNDRIGAPWFAPAGFTRGGLSVIQAERKLAPSDRDTLYSGKVNSLATFPGQGVVAYGQKTLQKKASALDRINVRRLLIELKSTIGQIADGLVFEQNTAATRNRFLRQVNPYLESIQQRQGVYAYKVVMDESNNTADVIDRNQLLGQIFIQPTRTAEFIILDFNV
;
A
#
# COMPACT_ATOMS: atom_id res chain seq x y z
N MET A 1 12.35 -9.45 32.54
CA MET A 1 12.48 -10.62 33.47
C MET A 1 11.22 -10.64 34.31
N ALA A 2 10.44 -11.70 34.23
CA ALA A 2 9.28 -11.85 35.12
C ALA A 2 9.83 -12.20 36.53
N GLU A 3 9.62 -11.32 37.50
CA GLU A 3 9.90 -11.62 38.87
C GLU A 3 8.99 -12.75 39.35
N THR A 4 9.58 -13.88 39.66
CA THR A 4 8.89 -14.99 40.31
C THR A 4 9.03 -14.85 41.81
N LEU A 5 7.93 -14.75 42.54
CA LEU A 5 7.90 -14.79 43.99
C LEU A 5 8.31 -16.18 44.47
N LEU A 6 9.47 -16.28 45.08
CA LEU A 6 10.01 -17.52 45.68
C LEU A 6 9.65 -17.67 47.17
N SER A 7 8.99 -16.69 47.79
CA SER A 7 8.50 -16.72 49.18
C SER A 7 7.14 -16.04 49.27
N PRO A 8 6.33 -16.29 50.35
CA PRO A 8 5.06 -15.60 50.51
C PRO A 8 5.23 -14.09 50.50
N GLY A 9 4.61 -13.43 49.58
CA GLY A 9 4.69 -11.97 49.38
C GLY A 9 3.55 -11.49 48.46
N VAL A 10 3.37 -10.17 48.36
CA VAL A 10 2.40 -9.54 47.48
C VAL A 10 3.14 -9.05 46.25
N LEU A 11 2.80 -9.57 45.07
CA LEU A 11 3.26 -9.06 43.79
C LEU A 11 2.18 -8.12 43.21
N THR A 12 2.47 -6.84 43.14
CA THR A 12 1.64 -5.89 42.43
C THR A 12 2.13 -5.82 40.98
N ARG A 13 1.25 -6.12 40.04
CA ARG A 13 1.48 -5.90 38.60
C ARG A 13 0.64 -4.72 38.16
N GLU A 14 1.28 -3.77 37.55
CA GLU A 14 0.62 -2.73 36.77
C GLU A 14 0.35 -3.29 35.38
N ASN A 15 -0.91 -3.40 35.02
CA ASN A 15 -1.34 -3.80 33.68
C ASN A 15 -2.05 -2.60 33.08
N ASP A 16 -1.34 -1.83 32.27
CA ASP A 16 -1.93 -0.67 31.60
C ASP A 16 -2.84 -1.17 30.48
N GLN A 17 -4.15 -1.14 30.74
CA GLN A 17 -5.20 -1.43 29.77
C GLN A 17 -5.83 -0.14 29.22
N SER A 18 -5.18 1.01 29.40
CA SER A 18 -5.67 2.26 28.84
C SER A 18 -5.62 2.18 27.31
N GLN A 19 -6.77 2.24 26.69
CA GLN A 19 -6.87 2.54 25.26
C GLN A 19 -6.51 4.02 25.08
N ILE A 20 -5.32 4.28 24.53
CA ILE A 20 -4.97 5.60 24.06
C ILE A 20 -5.80 5.83 22.79
N THR A 21 -6.93 6.51 22.91
CA THR A 21 -7.62 7.06 21.75
C THR A 21 -6.69 8.08 21.11
N GLN A 22 -6.24 7.79 19.89
CA GLN A 22 -5.45 8.75 19.13
C GLN A 22 -6.30 9.99 18.88
N GLY A 23 -5.78 11.15 19.26
CA GLY A 23 -6.39 12.42 18.87
C GLY A 23 -6.39 12.59 17.35
N PRO A 24 -7.13 13.58 16.82
CA PRO A 24 -7.21 13.81 15.39
C PRO A 24 -5.82 14.03 14.77
N ILE A 25 -5.62 13.48 13.57
CA ILE A 25 -4.39 13.67 12.81
C ILE A 25 -4.30 15.14 12.42
N THR A 26 -3.29 15.83 12.94
CA THR A 26 -3.09 17.27 12.69
C THR A 26 -1.99 17.47 11.65
N ALA A 27 -2.31 18.19 10.59
CA ALA A 27 -1.39 18.54 9.52
C ALA A 27 -1.48 20.04 9.18
N GLY A 28 -0.38 20.62 8.69
CA GLY A 28 -0.39 22.00 8.22
C GLY A 28 -1.14 22.19 6.91
N ALA A 29 -1.08 21.17 6.03
CA ALA A 29 -1.78 21.17 4.75
C ALA A 29 -2.25 19.76 4.38
N ALA A 30 -3.25 19.68 3.49
CA ALA A 30 -3.72 18.45 2.87
C ALA A 30 -3.59 18.53 1.34
N ILE A 31 -3.16 17.44 0.72
CA ILE A 31 -3.05 17.31 -0.73
C ILE A 31 -3.79 16.05 -1.18
N ILE A 32 -4.65 16.17 -2.18
CA ILE A 32 -5.30 15.05 -2.85
C ILE A 32 -4.78 14.99 -4.29
N GLY A 33 -4.25 13.84 -4.69
CA GLY A 33 -3.78 13.66 -6.06
C GLY A 33 -3.15 12.30 -6.31
N PRO A 34 -2.76 11.99 -7.56
CA PRO A 34 -2.10 10.75 -7.91
C PRO A 34 -0.70 10.67 -7.30
N ALA A 35 -0.28 9.45 -6.97
CA ALA A 35 1.07 9.15 -6.51
C ALA A 35 1.54 7.82 -7.12
N VAL A 36 2.86 7.59 -7.14
CA VAL A 36 3.48 6.40 -7.72
C VAL A 36 3.09 5.15 -6.95
N SER A 37 3.13 5.23 -5.63
CA SER A 37 2.85 4.12 -4.72
C SER A 37 2.05 4.61 -3.51
N GLY A 38 1.87 3.76 -2.49
CA GLY A 38 1.25 4.13 -1.23
C GLY A 38 -0.20 3.64 -1.08
N PRO A 39 -0.76 3.85 0.11
CA PRO A 39 -2.14 3.46 0.40
C PRO A 39 -3.13 4.27 -0.44
N VAL A 40 -4.18 3.61 -0.90
CA VAL A 40 -5.18 4.20 -1.79
C VAL A 40 -6.31 4.81 -0.99
N ARG A 41 -6.62 6.08 -1.27
CA ARG A 41 -7.73 6.84 -0.65
C ARG A 41 -7.64 6.94 0.88
N ILE A 42 -6.50 6.60 1.47
CA ILE A 42 -6.27 6.71 2.91
C ILE A 42 -5.40 7.95 3.16
N PRO A 43 -5.91 8.98 3.87
CA PRO A 43 -5.13 10.14 4.24
C PRO A 43 -3.94 9.73 5.12
N THR A 44 -2.75 9.97 4.64
CA THR A 44 -1.53 9.53 5.30
C THR A 44 -0.68 10.74 5.67
N LEU A 45 -0.32 10.83 6.95
CA LEU A 45 0.55 11.89 7.44
C LEU A 45 2.00 11.63 6.99
N VAL A 46 2.62 12.68 6.45
CA VAL A 46 4.05 12.72 6.12
C VAL A 46 4.69 13.92 6.81
N THR A 47 5.90 13.72 7.33
CA THR A 47 6.62 14.71 8.14
C THR A 47 7.83 15.32 7.44
N SER A 48 8.18 14.76 6.28
CA SER A 48 9.29 15.25 5.45
C SER A 48 9.12 14.80 4.01
N TYR A 49 9.86 15.42 3.09
CA TYR A 49 9.85 14.96 1.70
C TYR A 49 10.46 13.56 1.54
N SER A 50 11.46 13.18 2.35
CA SER A 50 11.98 11.81 2.37
C SER A 50 10.92 10.80 2.82
N ASP A 51 10.10 11.16 3.81
CA ASP A 51 8.99 10.33 4.26
C ASP A 51 7.91 10.20 3.17
N TYR A 52 7.63 11.28 2.43
CA TYR A 52 6.77 11.26 1.24
C TYR A 52 7.30 10.27 0.19
N LEU A 53 8.60 10.35 -0.17
CA LEU A 53 9.21 9.46 -1.16
C LEU A 53 9.14 7.99 -0.73
N ASN A 54 9.36 7.72 0.53
CA ASN A 54 9.28 6.35 1.08
C ASN A 54 7.87 5.76 1.03
N LYS A 55 6.83 6.58 1.23
CA LYS A 55 5.43 6.15 1.27
C LYS A 55 4.76 6.18 -0.11
N PHE A 56 5.03 7.23 -0.89
CA PHE A 56 4.29 7.52 -2.13
C PHE A 56 5.13 7.45 -3.41
N GLY A 57 6.43 7.26 -3.29
CA GLY A 57 7.36 7.28 -4.42
C GLY A 57 7.57 8.68 -5.00
N GLY A 58 8.57 8.83 -5.87
CA GLY A 58 8.93 10.13 -6.46
C GLY A 58 8.52 10.23 -7.93
N SER A 59 9.20 9.46 -8.78
CA SER A 59 9.01 9.46 -10.22
C SER A 59 8.69 8.06 -10.74
N PHE A 60 8.10 7.96 -11.91
CA PHE A 60 7.82 6.71 -12.59
C PHE A 60 8.25 6.78 -14.05
N ILE A 61 8.48 5.64 -14.68
CA ILE A 61 8.89 5.54 -16.08
C ILE A 61 7.70 5.07 -16.91
N SER A 62 7.40 5.80 -17.98
CA SER A 62 6.40 5.43 -18.96
C SER A 62 6.93 5.70 -20.37
N GLY A 63 6.88 4.69 -21.25
CA GLY A 63 7.43 4.82 -22.61
C GLY A 63 8.90 5.23 -22.66
N GLY A 64 9.72 4.79 -21.70
CA GLY A 64 11.15 5.13 -21.60
C GLY A 64 11.43 6.56 -21.08
N THR A 65 10.40 7.31 -20.72
CA THR A 65 10.51 8.68 -20.20
C THR A 65 10.15 8.70 -18.73
N SER A 66 10.95 9.38 -17.91
CA SER A 66 10.66 9.60 -16.49
C SER A 66 9.67 10.75 -16.32
N TYR A 67 8.65 10.51 -15.49
CA TYR A 67 7.60 11.47 -15.12
C TYR A 67 7.51 11.60 -13.61
N GLU A 68 6.99 12.73 -13.16
CA GLU A 68 6.73 13.01 -11.75
C GLU A 68 5.33 13.61 -11.60
N TYR A 69 4.58 13.15 -10.61
CA TYR A 69 3.24 13.68 -10.32
C TYR A 69 3.33 15.04 -9.63
N LEU A 70 2.36 15.90 -9.92
CA LEU A 70 2.24 17.22 -9.29
C LEU A 70 2.10 17.13 -7.76
N THR A 71 1.54 16.04 -7.25
CA THR A 71 1.46 15.75 -5.82
C THR A 71 2.85 15.67 -5.17
N SER A 72 3.80 14.97 -5.82
CA SER A 72 5.20 14.88 -5.37
C SER A 72 5.88 16.23 -5.39
N ILE A 73 5.70 16.99 -6.47
CA ILE A 73 6.26 18.32 -6.64
C ILE A 73 5.71 19.29 -5.59
N SER A 74 4.40 19.21 -5.29
CA SER A 74 3.75 20.04 -4.27
C SER A 74 4.27 19.71 -2.87
N ALA A 75 4.41 18.42 -2.55
CA ALA A 75 4.98 17.98 -1.27
C ALA A 75 6.44 18.47 -1.11
N TYR A 76 7.27 18.35 -2.15
CA TYR A 76 8.63 18.86 -2.13
C TYR A 76 8.68 20.37 -1.81
N ASN A 77 7.94 21.17 -2.56
CA ASN A 77 7.95 22.61 -2.37
C ASN A 77 7.43 23.03 -0.99
N TYR A 78 6.38 22.34 -0.51
CA TYR A 78 5.83 22.59 0.83
C TYR A 78 6.88 22.39 1.93
N PHE A 79 7.58 21.26 1.92
CA PHE A 79 8.61 20.96 2.93
C PHE A 79 9.87 21.85 2.78
N GLN A 80 10.26 22.19 1.56
CA GLN A 80 11.40 23.09 1.31
C GLN A 80 11.20 24.48 1.93
N GLN A 81 9.98 24.96 2.00
CA GLN A 81 9.66 26.28 2.56
C GLN A 81 9.32 26.21 4.06
N GLY A 82 9.48 25.07 4.69
CA GLY A 82 9.34 24.91 6.14
C GLY A 82 7.98 24.40 6.60
N GLY A 83 7.21 23.79 5.71
CA GLY A 83 6.08 22.97 6.11
C GLY A 83 6.56 21.82 7.02
N THR A 84 5.84 21.55 8.10
CA THR A 84 6.23 20.56 9.11
C THR A 84 5.53 19.22 8.93
N THR A 85 4.25 19.26 8.59
CA THR A 85 3.39 18.10 8.43
C THR A 85 2.46 18.29 7.25
N LEU A 86 2.29 17.23 6.47
CA LEU A 86 1.46 17.22 5.28
C LEU A 86 0.59 15.96 5.26
N LEU A 87 -0.71 16.12 5.04
CA LEU A 87 -1.63 15.02 4.85
C LEU A 87 -1.78 14.73 3.36
N VAL A 88 -1.39 13.54 2.93
CA VAL A 88 -1.44 13.15 1.51
C VAL A 88 -2.48 12.06 1.32
N THR A 89 -3.42 12.28 0.39
CA THR A 89 -4.42 11.29 -0.01
C THR A 89 -4.22 10.92 -1.45
N ARG A 90 -3.86 9.65 -1.70
CA ARG A 90 -3.66 9.14 -3.05
C ARG A 90 -4.99 8.91 -3.75
N ALA A 91 -5.28 9.69 -4.78
CA ALA A 91 -6.41 9.48 -5.67
C ALA A 91 -6.05 8.44 -6.75
N VAL A 92 -6.94 7.48 -6.99
CA VAL A 92 -6.78 6.44 -8.01
C VAL A 92 -8.10 6.14 -8.69
N SER A 93 -8.05 5.67 -9.94
CA SER A 93 -9.22 5.16 -10.66
C SER A 93 -9.33 3.65 -10.53
N GLY A 94 -10.53 3.15 -10.23
CA GLY A 94 -10.79 1.72 -10.09
C GLY A 94 -10.37 1.13 -8.75
N THR A 95 -10.16 -0.20 -8.74
CA THR A 95 -9.80 -0.98 -7.55
C THR A 95 -8.30 -1.20 -7.50
N PHE A 96 -7.71 -0.98 -6.34
CA PHE A 96 -6.30 -1.24 -6.06
C PHE A 96 -6.19 -2.20 -4.88
N LEU A 97 -5.31 -3.19 -4.97
CA LEU A 97 -5.04 -4.15 -3.91
C LEU A 97 -3.53 -4.19 -3.60
N PRO A 98 -3.16 -4.50 -2.36
CA PRO A 98 -1.78 -4.78 -2.00
C PRO A 98 -1.29 -6.10 -2.58
N ALA A 99 0.00 -6.27 -2.65
CA ALA A 99 0.64 -7.53 -3.01
C ALA A 99 0.91 -8.37 -1.75
N THR A 100 0.85 -9.69 -1.89
CA THR A 100 1.09 -10.63 -0.80
C THR A 100 2.22 -11.61 -1.14
N SER A 101 2.88 -12.13 -0.12
CA SER A 101 3.83 -13.22 -0.25
C SER A 101 3.83 -14.07 1.01
N SER A 102 3.95 -15.39 0.84
CA SER A 102 3.92 -16.34 1.94
C SER A 102 5.27 -16.99 2.16
N ALA A 103 5.68 -17.04 3.41
CA ALA A 103 6.81 -17.85 3.84
C ALA A 103 6.34 -19.27 4.15
N SER A 104 7.10 -20.25 3.72
CA SER A 104 6.78 -21.67 3.88
C SER A 104 7.82 -22.41 4.70
N ASN A 105 7.45 -23.54 5.27
CA ASN A 105 8.35 -24.54 5.83
C ASN A 105 8.47 -25.75 4.90
N ASN A 106 9.25 -26.76 5.30
CA ASN A 106 9.44 -27.98 4.51
C ASN A 106 8.32 -29.03 4.71
N ILE A 107 7.31 -28.73 5.51
CA ILE A 107 6.20 -29.65 5.73
C ILE A 107 5.18 -29.41 4.61
N SER A 108 4.88 -30.46 3.83
CA SER A 108 3.81 -30.40 2.83
C SER A 108 2.45 -30.60 3.48
N LEU A 109 1.55 -29.62 3.34
CA LEU A 109 0.13 -29.73 3.75
C LEU A 109 -0.64 -30.79 2.95
N VAL A 110 -0.32 -30.91 1.67
CA VAL A 110 -0.90 -31.87 0.75
C VAL A 110 0.25 -32.65 0.17
N THR A 111 0.29 -33.96 0.46
CA THR A 111 1.22 -34.83 -0.19
C THR A 111 0.98 -34.79 -1.70
N GLY A 112 2.02 -34.58 -2.48
CA GLY A 112 1.91 -34.67 -3.93
C GLY A 112 1.34 -36.03 -4.32
N THR A 113 0.63 -36.11 -5.42
CA THR A 113 0.07 -37.37 -5.93
C THR A 113 1.01 -37.95 -6.99
N VAL A 114 1.05 -39.28 -7.03
CA VAL A 114 1.75 -40.00 -8.07
C VAL A 114 0.99 -39.90 -9.39
N ALA A 115 1.68 -39.89 -10.50
CA ALA A 115 1.08 -39.97 -11.81
C ALA A 115 0.77 -41.46 -12.16
N SER A 116 -0.29 -41.72 -12.93
CA SER A 116 -0.66 -43.06 -13.34
C SER A 116 -1.04 -43.13 -14.82
N ALA A 117 -0.81 -44.29 -15.42
CA ALA A 117 -1.31 -44.65 -16.74
C ALA A 117 -1.81 -46.11 -16.72
N SER A 118 -2.85 -46.40 -17.45
CA SER A 118 -3.46 -47.75 -17.44
C SER A 118 -3.96 -48.14 -18.81
N PHE A 119 -3.93 -49.45 -19.10
CA PHE A 119 -4.56 -50.00 -20.29
C PHE A 119 -5.35 -51.29 -19.95
N VAL A 120 -6.30 -51.65 -20.81
CA VAL A 120 -7.08 -52.89 -20.69
C VAL A 120 -6.28 -54.03 -21.30
N VAL A 121 -6.10 -55.10 -20.54
CA VAL A 121 -5.48 -56.34 -21.04
C VAL A 121 -6.56 -57.18 -21.71
N LEU A 122 -6.62 -57.12 -23.06
CA LEU A 122 -7.69 -57.74 -23.82
C LEU A 122 -7.42 -59.22 -24.13
N ASN A 123 -6.17 -59.65 -24.21
CA ASN A 123 -5.81 -61.02 -24.53
C ASN A 123 -4.40 -61.36 -24.03
N SER A 124 -4.23 -62.55 -23.48
CA SER A 124 -2.93 -63.16 -23.25
C SER A 124 -2.50 -63.84 -24.55
N SER A 125 -2.33 -63.11 -25.65
CA SER A 125 -2.01 -63.75 -26.89
C SER A 125 -0.55 -64.29 -26.86
N THR A 126 -0.41 -65.49 -27.27
CA THR A 126 0.83 -66.21 -27.50
C THR A 126 1.68 -65.62 -28.63
N ALA A 127 1.33 -64.46 -29.13
CA ALA A 127 2.14 -63.72 -30.10
C ALA A 127 3.47 -63.27 -29.44
N SER A 128 4.52 -63.86 -29.90
CA SER A 128 5.89 -63.51 -29.51
C SER A 128 6.12 -62.00 -29.54
N TRP A 129 6.67 -61.47 -28.43
CA TRP A 129 7.22 -60.11 -28.38
C TRP A 129 6.21 -58.98 -28.18
N ASN A 130 5.09 -59.19 -27.59
CA ASN A 130 4.29 -58.12 -27.05
C ASN A 130 5.08 -57.38 -25.94
N GLN A 131 5.10 -56.08 -25.99
CA GLN A 131 5.88 -55.27 -25.05
C GLN A 131 5.07 -54.11 -24.46
N ILE A 132 5.43 -53.72 -23.25
CA ILE A 132 5.04 -52.49 -22.62
C ILE A 132 6.28 -51.65 -22.49
N GLN A 133 6.27 -50.46 -23.06
CA GLN A 133 7.40 -49.53 -23.04
C GLN A 133 7.02 -48.28 -22.28
N PHE A 134 7.90 -47.89 -21.35
CA PHE A 134 7.80 -46.66 -20.61
C PHE A 134 8.88 -45.70 -21.16
N ASN A 135 8.48 -44.50 -21.52
CA ASN A 135 9.42 -43.47 -21.99
C ASN A 135 9.24 -42.22 -21.12
N ALA A 136 10.35 -41.69 -20.64
CA ALA A 136 10.40 -40.42 -19.98
C ALA A 136 10.88 -39.33 -20.95
N SER A 137 10.40 -38.13 -20.75
CA SER A 137 10.89 -36.95 -21.46
C SER A 137 12.30 -36.55 -20.99
N THR A 138 12.92 -35.64 -21.73
CA THR A 138 14.23 -35.05 -21.40
C THR A 138 14.36 -34.50 -19.99
N ALA A 139 13.25 -34.11 -19.38
CA ALA A 139 13.20 -33.58 -18.00
C ALA A 139 13.58 -34.64 -16.93
N LEU A 140 13.40 -35.93 -17.23
CA LEU A 140 13.69 -37.06 -16.34
C LEU A 140 14.90 -37.90 -16.83
N GLY A 141 15.66 -37.42 -17.80
CA GLY A 141 16.90 -38.05 -18.24
C GLY A 141 16.75 -39.11 -19.35
N ASN A 142 15.71 -39.05 -20.18
CA ASN A 142 15.50 -39.98 -21.33
C ASN A 142 15.52 -41.48 -20.94
N VAL A 143 14.82 -41.79 -19.86
CA VAL A 143 14.77 -43.21 -19.40
C VAL A 143 13.71 -43.98 -20.18
N SER A 144 14.09 -45.14 -20.70
CA SER A 144 13.17 -46.06 -21.38
C SER A 144 13.26 -47.45 -20.72
N TYR A 145 12.14 -47.94 -20.25
CA TYR A 145 12.00 -49.27 -19.68
C TYR A 145 11.07 -50.12 -20.53
N THR A 146 11.36 -51.41 -20.69
CA THR A 146 10.56 -52.28 -21.51
C THR A 146 10.22 -53.57 -20.77
N ILE A 147 8.95 -53.95 -20.72
CA ILE A 147 8.48 -55.22 -20.24
C ILE A 147 8.11 -56.06 -21.43
N PHE A 148 8.78 -57.22 -21.58
CA PHE A 148 8.56 -58.18 -22.67
C PHE A 148 7.74 -59.35 -22.20
N ASN A 149 6.81 -59.79 -23.04
CA ASN A 149 6.20 -61.11 -22.92
C ASN A 149 7.21 -62.15 -23.46
N TYR A 150 7.65 -63.07 -22.58
CA TYR A 150 8.65 -64.05 -22.94
C TYR A 150 8.03 -65.45 -22.94
N PRO A 151 7.71 -66.01 -24.13
CA PRO A 151 6.93 -67.27 -24.22
C PRO A 151 7.70 -68.51 -23.79
N TYR A 152 9.02 -68.43 -23.61
CA TYR A 152 9.85 -69.57 -23.25
C TYR A 152 10.16 -69.70 -21.76
N LEU A 153 9.62 -68.81 -20.91
CA LEU A 153 9.71 -68.89 -19.46
C LEU A 153 8.42 -69.51 -18.90
N ALA A 154 8.52 -70.57 -18.13
CA ALA A 154 7.37 -71.32 -17.66
C ALA A 154 6.46 -70.49 -16.75
N THR A 155 7.00 -69.92 -15.74
CA THR A 155 6.35 -68.93 -14.83
C THR A 155 7.45 -68.13 -14.16
N GLY A 156 7.21 -66.84 -13.94
CA GLY A 156 8.15 -65.97 -13.26
C GLY A 156 8.58 -64.77 -14.09
N SER A 157 9.62 -64.14 -13.65
CA SER A 157 10.18 -62.94 -14.29
C SER A 157 11.71 -63.05 -14.34
N TYR A 158 12.28 -62.44 -15.36
CA TYR A 158 13.70 -62.25 -15.52
C TYR A 158 14.00 -60.81 -15.87
N SER A 159 14.98 -60.20 -15.22
CA SER A 159 15.44 -58.85 -15.52
C SER A 159 16.86 -58.90 -16.05
N ASP A 160 17.19 -58.08 -17.03
CA ASP A 160 18.55 -57.84 -17.47
C ASP A 160 19.37 -56.98 -16.49
N GLY A 161 18.76 -56.61 -15.39
CA GLY A 161 19.35 -55.76 -14.36
C GLY A 161 19.34 -54.24 -14.66
N ASN A 162 18.93 -53.87 -15.87
CA ASN A 162 18.95 -52.47 -16.33
C ASN A 162 17.51 -51.99 -16.70
N THR A 163 17.12 -52.16 -17.96
CA THR A 163 15.94 -51.52 -18.54
C THR A 163 14.90 -52.53 -19.04
N SER A 164 15.18 -53.82 -19.04
CA SER A 164 14.31 -54.83 -19.59
C SER A 164 13.86 -55.83 -18.55
N LEU A 165 12.57 -56.14 -18.56
CA LEU A 165 11.91 -57.11 -17.68
C LEU A 165 11.16 -58.12 -18.56
N TYR A 166 11.48 -59.37 -18.43
CA TYR A 166 10.87 -60.48 -19.17
C TYR A 166 9.91 -61.24 -18.28
N ILE A 167 8.64 -61.33 -18.66
CA ILE A 167 7.59 -62.01 -17.92
C ILE A 167 7.22 -63.30 -18.58
N GLY A 168 7.26 -64.38 -17.82
CA GLY A 168 6.85 -65.70 -18.28
C GLY A 168 5.32 -65.78 -18.48
N VAL A 169 4.92 -66.42 -19.55
CA VAL A 169 3.51 -66.58 -19.97
C VAL A 169 3.09 -68.03 -20.02
N GLY A 170 3.95 -68.99 -19.84
CA GLY A 170 3.69 -70.40 -20.04
C GLY A 170 3.85 -71.26 -18.79
N ASP A 171 3.30 -72.45 -18.81
CA ASP A 171 3.50 -73.50 -17.81
C ASP A 171 4.63 -74.47 -18.16
N GLY A 172 5.53 -74.06 -19.07
CA GLY A 172 6.78 -74.75 -19.29
C GLY A 172 6.78 -75.92 -20.28
N SER A 173 5.83 -76.04 -21.12
CA SER A 173 5.93 -77.04 -22.19
C SER A 173 6.37 -76.46 -23.50
N TYR A 174 7.63 -76.66 -23.82
CA TYR A 174 8.25 -76.44 -25.14
C TYR A 174 7.78 -77.60 -26.06
N ASN A 175 7.12 -77.29 -27.18
CA ASN A 175 6.53 -78.12 -28.23
C ASN A 175 5.05 -78.41 -28.13
N GLY A 176 4.25 -77.46 -28.56
CA GLY A 176 2.99 -77.80 -29.25
C GLY A 176 1.74 -78.04 -28.43
N ILE A 177 1.69 -77.64 -27.17
CA ILE A 177 0.44 -77.75 -26.38
C ILE A 177 0.01 -76.34 -25.90
N ASN A 178 -1.31 -76.08 -26.09
CA ASN A 178 -1.96 -74.84 -25.75
C ASN A 178 -1.72 -74.44 -24.30
N VAL A 179 -0.90 -73.38 -24.15
CA VAL A 179 -0.79 -72.70 -22.89
C VAL A 179 -1.89 -71.65 -22.82
N VAL A 180 -2.93 -71.91 -22.11
CA VAL A 180 -4.01 -70.95 -21.83
C VAL A 180 -3.66 -70.25 -20.54
N ASN A 181 -2.82 -69.31 -20.61
CA ASN A 181 -2.68 -68.36 -19.52
C ASN A 181 -3.81 -67.35 -19.58
N SER A 182 -4.52 -67.25 -18.46
CA SER A 182 -5.53 -66.19 -18.35
C SER A 182 -4.84 -64.85 -18.36
N THR A 183 -5.46 -63.86 -18.97
CA THR A 183 -5.01 -62.45 -18.92
C THR A 183 -4.73 -62.00 -17.51
N SER A 184 -5.48 -62.52 -16.53
CA SER A 184 -5.30 -62.22 -15.11
C SER A 184 -4.00 -62.76 -14.51
N SER A 185 -3.61 -64.01 -14.92
CA SER A 185 -2.35 -64.62 -14.45
C SER A 185 -1.13 -63.86 -14.99
N TRP A 186 -1.17 -63.50 -16.27
CA TRP A 186 -0.10 -62.71 -16.86
C TRP A 186 0.02 -61.33 -16.19
N ALA A 187 -1.09 -60.59 -16.03
CA ALA A 187 -1.10 -59.30 -15.38
C ALA A 187 -0.64 -59.38 -13.91
N ALA A 188 -1.01 -60.47 -13.19
CA ALA A 188 -0.51 -60.69 -11.84
C ALA A 188 1.01 -60.90 -11.78
N ASN A 189 1.58 -61.61 -12.76
CA ASN A 189 3.01 -61.77 -12.87
C ASN A 189 3.72 -60.42 -13.16
N VAL A 190 3.14 -59.57 -14.02
CA VAL A 190 3.65 -58.22 -14.26
C VAL A 190 3.65 -57.40 -12.97
N VAL A 191 2.51 -57.39 -12.26
CA VAL A 191 2.39 -56.67 -10.98
C VAL A 191 3.41 -57.17 -9.96
N SER A 192 3.55 -58.52 -9.83
CA SER A 192 4.51 -59.10 -8.90
C SER A 192 5.96 -58.73 -9.26
N ALA A 193 6.30 -58.79 -10.53
CA ALA A 193 7.67 -58.49 -10.99
C ALA A 193 8.02 -57.00 -10.87
N VAL A 194 7.10 -56.11 -11.21
CA VAL A 194 7.31 -54.67 -11.07
C VAL A 194 7.43 -54.29 -9.59
N ASN A 195 6.60 -54.83 -8.72
CA ASN A 195 6.57 -54.47 -7.30
C ASN A 195 7.64 -55.20 -6.45
N SER A 196 8.35 -56.19 -7.00
CA SER A 196 9.30 -57.04 -6.23
C SER A 196 10.64 -56.36 -5.92
N GLY A 197 10.91 -55.20 -6.48
CA GLY A 197 12.15 -54.44 -6.29
C GLY A 197 13.39 -55.06 -6.94
N THR A 198 13.25 -56.14 -7.74
CA THR A 198 14.36 -56.87 -8.38
C THR A 198 14.70 -56.37 -9.77
N SER A 199 13.98 -55.39 -10.29
CA SER A 199 14.26 -54.80 -11.62
C SER A 199 14.48 -53.29 -11.53
N GLY A 200 15.23 -52.74 -12.46
CA GLY A 200 15.38 -51.25 -12.53
C GLY A 200 14.08 -50.51 -12.69
N ILE A 201 13.02 -51.16 -13.21
CA ILE A 201 11.66 -50.60 -13.34
C ILE A 201 11.04 -50.35 -11.96
N ALA A 202 11.27 -51.25 -11.01
CA ALA A 202 10.72 -51.17 -9.65
C ALA A 202 11.24 -49.95 -8.85
N SER A 203 12.28 -49.32 -9.32
CA SER A 203 12.80 -48.08 -8.71
C SER A 203 12.03 -46.81 -9.12
N TYR A 204 11.13 -46.92 -10.09
CA TYR A 204 10.39 -45.78 -10.65
C TYR A 204 8.90 -45.99 -10.75
N PHE A 205 8.43 -47.26 -10.76
CA PHE A 205 7.04 -47.57 -10.97
C PHE A 205 6.58 -48.70 -10.05
N SER A 206 5.37 -48.59 -9.61
CA SER A 206 4.58 -49.69 -9.04
C SER A 206 3.41 -50.05 -9.96
N ALA A 207 2.85 -51.21 -9.82
CA ALA A 207 1.78 -51.70 -10.67
C ALA A 207 0.62 -52.33 -9.87
N SER A 208 -0.58 -52.23 -10.42
CA SER A 208 -1.77 -52.92 -9.93
C SER A 208 -2.63 -53.45 -11.06
N PHE A 209 -3.36 -54.55 -10.81
CA PHE A 209 -4.31 -55.11 -11.77
C PHE A 209 -5.68 -55.25 -11.11
N SER A 210 -6.68 -54.65 -11.71
CA SER A 210 -8.07 -54.70 -11.23
C SER A 210 -9.05 -54.45 -12.38
N GLY A 211 -10.18 -55.18 -12.40
CA GLY A 211 -11.21 -54.97 -13.41
C GLY A 211 -10.76 -55.17 -14.85
N GLY A 212 -9.75 -56.03 -15.11
CA GLY A 212 -9.21 -56.25 -16.44
C GLY A 212 -8.23 -55.15 -16.91
N ARG A 213 -7.90 -54.18 -16.05
CA ARG A 213 -6.96 -53.12 -16.33
C ARG A 213 -5.66 -53.28 -15.56
N LEU A 214 -4.56 -53.12 -16.22
CA LEU A 214 -3.24 -53.00 -15.63
C LEU A 214 -2.90 -51.51 -15.54
N THR A 215 -2.64 -51.04 -14.32
CA THR A 215 -2.33 -49.65 -14.01
C THR A 215 -0.94 -49.57 -13.44
N PHE A 216 -0.16 -48.65 -13.95
CA PHE A 216 1.16 -48.28 -13.44
C PHE A 216 1.11 -46.93 -12.75
N PHE A 217 1.80 -46.81 -11.63
CA PHE A 217 1.93 -45.60 -10.86
C PHE A 217 3.44 -45.22 -10.80
N THR A 218 3.75 -43.95 -10.83
CA THR A 218 5.10 -43.52 -10.52
C THR A 218 5.35 -43.60 -9.01
N ASP A 219 6.57 -43.91 -8.58
CA ASP A 219 6.87 -43.99 -7.15
C ASP A 219 7.06 -42.60 -6.56
N ASP A 220 7.55 -41.66 -7.37
CA ASP A 220 7.64 -40.26 -7.00
C ASP A 220 6.36 -39.47 -7.29
N THR A 221 6.13 -38.43 -6.49
CA THR A 221 5.02 -37.50 -6.68
C THR A 221 5.49 -36.25 -7.48
N GLY A 222 4.53 -35.58 -8.12
CA GLY A 222 4.79 -34.31 -8.77
C GLY A 222 4.33 -34.24 -10.22
N THR A 223 4.17 -33.02 -10.72
CA THR A 223 3.73 -32.78 -12.10
C THR A 223 4.77 -33.21 -13.15
N ILE A 224 6.04 -33.30 -12.77
CA ILE A 224 7.13 -33.79 -13.64
C ILE A 224 6.88 -35.24 -14.03
N GLN A 225 6.24 -36.02 -13.20
CA GLN A 225 5.90 -37.44 -13.44
C GLN A 225 4.86 -37.64 -14.55
N ASN A 226 4.09 -36.61 -14.88
CA ASN A 226 3.19 -36.59 -16.03
C ASN A 226 3.90 -36.62 -17.39
N ALA A 227 5.21 -36.42 -17.39
CA ALA A 227 6.03 -36.50 -18.61
C ALA A 227 6.34 -37.92 -19.08
N PHE A 228 6.04 -38.94 -18.25
CA PHE A 228 6.13 -40.33 -18.70
C PHE A 228 5.01 -40.67 -19.69
N SER A 229 5.33 -41.57 -20.63
CA SER A 229 4.34 -42.19 -21.51
C SER A 229 4.48 -43.70 -21.46
N LEU A 230 3.35 -44.39 -21.58
CA LEU A 230 3.23 -45.81 -21.63
C LEU A 230 2.74 -46.24 -23.01
N THR A 231 3.51 -47.06 -23.71
CA THR A 231 3.11 -47.64 -24.99
C THR A 231 2.97 -49.14 -24.83
N SER A 232 1.81 -49.68 -25.17
CA SER A 232 1.53 -51.11 -25.09
C SER A 232 1.14 -51.66 -26.46
N SER A 233 1.73 -52.80 -26.84
CA SER A 233 1.42 -53.56 -28.07
C SER A 233 0.48 -54.78 -27.78
N PHE A 234 -0.01 -54.92 -26.56
CA PHE A 234 -0.85 -56.04 -26.20
C PHE A 234 -2.28 -55.90 -26.74
N GLY A 235 -2.68 -56.90 -27.51
CA GLY A 235 -4.08 -57.20 -27.82
C GLY A 235 -4.72 -56.51 -29.02
N VAL A 236 -4.03 -55.61 -29.73
CA VAL A 236 -4.57 -54.96 -30.95
C VAL A 236 -3.40 -54.64 -31.89
N GLY A 237 -3.62 -54.75 -33.17
CA GLY A 237 -2.59 -54.59 -34.21
C GLY A 237 -1.90 -53.21 -34.31
N THR A 238 -2.25 -52.29 -33.46
CA THR A 238 -1.60 -50.98 -33.33
C THR A 238 -1.27 -50.72 -31.85
N PRO A 239 -0.01 -50.32 -31.55
CA PRO A 239 0.37 -49.93 -30.19
C PRO A 239 -0.49 -48.75 -29.68
N VAL A 240 -0.94 -48.85 -28.46
CA VAL A 240 -1.66 -47.78 -27.76
C VAL A 240 -0.70 -47.05 -26.85
N THR A 241 -0.55 -45.76 -27.07
CA THR A 241 0.29 -44.86 -26.19
C THR A 241 -0.62 -44.06 -25.30
N GLN A 242 -0.31 -44.02 -24.02
CA GLN A 242 -0.98 -43.17 -23.02
C GLN A 242 0.05 -42.39 -22.24
N SER A 243 -0.27 -41.13 -21.93
CA SER A 243 0.52 -40.32 -21.02
C SER A 243 0.13 -40.63 -19.56
N PHE A 244 1.12 -40.56 -18.68
CA PHE A 244 0.85 -40.54 -17.24
C PHE A 244 0.16 -39.25 -16.87
N VAL A 245 -0.85 -39.34 -16.03
CA VAL A 245 -1.65 -38.18 -15.57
C VAL A 245 -1.92 -38.27 -14.06
N GLY A 246 -2.28 -37.16 -13.46
CA GLY A 246 -2.66 -37.08 -12.05
C GLY A 246 -1.53 -36.85 -11.07
N GLY A 247 -0.28 -36.75 -11.55
CA GLY A 247 0.82 -36.33 -10.70
C GLY A 247 0.68 -34.84 -10.30
N THR A 248 0.70 -34.57 -9.01
CA THR A 248 0.66 -33.20 -8.47
C THR A 248 1.82 -32.97 -7.51
N ASN A 249 2.37 -31.77 -7.53
CA ASN A 249 3.36 -31.36 -6.54
C ASN A 249 2.66 -31.20 -5.18
N GLY A 250 3.37 -31.56 -4.10
CA GLY A 250 2.96 -31.19 -2.76
C GLY A 250 2.97 -29.65 -2.62
N THR A 251 2.01 -29.11 -1.88
CA THR A 251 2.00 -27.69 -1.53
C THR A 251 2.78 -27.46 -0.25
N PRO A 252 3.80 -26.58 -0.24
CA PRO A 252 4.50 -26.20 0.98
C PRO A 252 3.53 -25.58 1.98
N ASN A 253 3.78 -25.84 3.25
CA ASN A 253 2.98 -25.31 4.34
C ASN A 253 3.29 -23.83 4.55
N THR A 254 2.30 -22.96 4.42
CA THR A 254 2.47 -21.53 4.69
C THR A 254 2.59 -21.30 6.19
N VAL A 255 3.68 -20.67 6.62
CA VAL A 255 3.96 -20.34 8.02
C VAL A 255 3.37 -18.98 8.37
N PHE A 256 3.68 -17.98 7.59
CA PHE A 256 3.08 -16.64 7.69
C PHE A 256 2.98 -15.99 6.31
N THR A 257 2.14 -14.99 6.22
CA THR A 257 1.95 -14.20 5.01
C THR A 257 2.26 -12.74 5.28
N LEU A 258 3.10 -12.16 4.44
CA LEU A 258 3.37 -10.73 4.39
C LEU A 258 2.48 -10.05 3.34
N GLU A 259 2.15 -8.79 3.58
CA GLU A 259 1.39 -7.95 2.66
C GLU A 259 2.04 -6.58 2.54
N THR A 260 2.12 -6.02 1.33
CA THR A 260 2.66 -4.68 1.12
C THR A 260 1.72 -3.61 1.66
N LEU A 261 2.27 -2.57 2.29
CA LEU A 261 1.49 -1.40 2.72
C LEU A 261 1.05 -0.53 1.55
N SER A 262 1.79 -0.58 0.45
CA SER A 262 1.47 0.11 -0.78
C SER A 262 0.57 -0.77 -1.67
N GLN A 263 -0.35 -0.16 -2.38
CA GLN A 263 -1.34 -0.83 -3.23
C GLN A 263 -1.08 -0.52 -4.70
N GLY A 264 -1.44 -1.46 -5.58
CA GLY A 264 -1.34 -1.34 -7.02
C GLY A 264 -0.28 -2.24 -7.65
N ALA A 265 -0.36 -2.41 -8.97
CA ALA A 265 0.46 -3.37 -9.72
C ALA A 265 1.97 -3.09 -9.67
N ILE A 266 2.37 -1.88 -9.34
CA ILE A 266 3.80 -1.53 -9.19
C ILE A 266 4.48 -2.29 -8.05
N ASN A 267 3.71 -2.79 -7.07
CA ASN A 267 4.22 -3.58 -5.96
C ASN A 267 4.31 -5.06 -6.30
N ASN A 268 3.76 -5.47 -7.44
CA ASN A 268 3.74 -6.85 -7.89
C ASN A 268 5.01 -7.12 -8.71
N SER A 269 5.79 -8.07 -8.27
CA SER A 269 7.01 -8.49 -8.92
C SER A 269 6.87 -9.83 -9.64
N TYR A 270 5.71 -10.16 -10.14
CA TYR A 270 5.40 -11.38 -10.89
C TYR A 270 6.36 -12.55 -10.69
N SER A 271 5.93 -13.53 -9.88
CA SER A 271 6.50 -14.87 -9.82
C SER A 271 7.99 -15.02 -9.44
N THR A 272 8.44 -16.22 -9.57
CA THR A 272 9.75 -16.76 -9.22
C THR A 272 10.93 -15.92 -9.70
N GLU A 273 11.94 -15.81 -8.84
CA GLU A 273 13.23 -15.24 -9.20
C GLU A 273 13.77 -15.91 -10.45
N GLY A 274 14.21 -15.11 -11.41
CA GLY A 274 14.91 -15.61 -12.60
C GLY A 274 16.24 -16.27 -12.23
N THR A 275 16.90 -16.87 -13.22
CA THR A 275 18.20 -17.56 -13.05
C THR A 275 19.29 -16.71 -12.41
N ASN A 276 19.14 -15.39 -12.40
CA ASN A 276 20.07 -14.44 -11.79
C ASN A 276 19.59 -13.92 -10.43
N ASN A 277 18.58 -14.51 -9.83
CA ASN A 277 17.90 -14.00 -8.63
C ASN A 277 17.45 -12.53 -8.77
N THR A 278 17.14 -12.12 -9.97
CA THR A 278 16.48 -10.84 -10.28
C THR A 278 15.04 -11.09 -10.65
N LEU A 279 14.16 -10.24 -10.14
CA LEU A 279 12.76 -10.32 -10.52
C LEU A 279 12.59 -9.87 -11.97
N PRO A 280 11.86 -10.63 -12.83
CA PRO A 280 11.69 -10.28 -14.24
C PRO A 280 11.11 -8.89 -14.46
N SER A 281 10.28 -8.40 -13.55
CA SER A 281 9.66 -7.07 -13.55
C SER A 281 10.13 -6.20 -12.40
N GLY A 282 11.26 -6.52 -11.78
CA GLY A 282 11.81 -5.80 -10.64
C GLY A 282 12.10 -4.34 -10.96
N SER A 283 11.69 -3.45 -10.08
CA SER A 283 11.91 -2.01 -10.18
C SER A 283 12.35 -1.44 -8.82
N ASN A 284 12.63 -0.14 -8.78
CA ASN A 284 12.90 0.56 -7.53
C ASN A 284 11.67 0.65 -6.60
N ASP A 285 10.49 0.45 -7.13
CA ASP A 285 9.23 0.71 -6.45
C ASP A 285 8.60 -0.54 -5.86
N ASN A 286 9.00 -1.74 -6.29
CA ASN A 286 8.57 -2.98 -5.68
C ASN A 286 9.61 -3.57 -4.73
N VAL A 287 9.15 -4.49 -3.90
CA VAL A 287 9.95 -5.11 -2.84
C VAL A 287 9.93 -6.63 -2.96
N ARG A 288 10.92 -7.25 -2.36
CA ARG A 288 11.03 -8.70 -2.16
C ARG A 288 11.46 -8.97 -0.74
N TYR A 289 11.22 -10.19 -0.25
CA TYR A 289 11.68 -10.60 1.08
C TYR A 289 12.74 -11.71 0.99
N GLU A 290 13.52 -11.85 2.04
CA GLU A 290 14.45 -12.95 2.22
C GLU A 290 14.49 -13.36 3.69
N ILE A 291 14.36 -14.67 3.95
CA ILE A 291 14.49 -15.27 5.28
C ILE A 291 15.86 -15.90 5.38
N LEU A 292 16.57 -15.56 6.44
CA LEU A 292 17.94 -16.01 6.73
C LEU A 292 18.05 -16.46 8.18
N ASN A 293 19.18 -17.10 8.50
CA ASN A 293 19.60 -17.40 9.88
C ASN A 293 18.53 -18.12 10.71
N VAL A 294 17.80 -19.05 10.08
CA VAL A 294 16.79 -19.85 10.78
C VAL A 294 17.48 -20.75 11.79
N ASN A 295 17.16 -20.54 13.06
CA ASN A 295 17.75 -21.25 14.19
C ASN A 295 16.69 -22.03 14.97
N SER A 296 16.63 -23.33 14.71
CA SER A 296 15.71 -24.23 15.42
C SER A 296 16.08 -24.42 16.91
N GLY A 297 17.32 -24.12 17.30
CA GLY A 297 17.73 -24.17 18.71
C GLY A 297 17.16 -23.02 19.54
N SER A 298 16.89 -21.87 18.93
CA SER A 298 16.31 -20.69 19.61
C SER A 298 14.89 -20.34 19.16
N GLY A 299 14.37 -20.98 18.12
CA GLY A 299 13.06 -20.69 17.56
C GLY A 299 12.99 -19.35 16.81
N THR A 300 14.12 -18.88 16.29
CA THR A 300 14.22 -17.55 15.68
C THR A 300 14.72 -17.59 14.25
N PHE A 301 14.44 -16.51 13.52
CA PHE A 301 14.89 -16.28 12.14
C PHE A 301 15.04 -14.79 11.86
N ASP A 302 15.74 -14.45 10.78
CA ASP A 302 15.89 -13.08 10.31
C ASP A 302 15.07 -12.88 9.04
N LEU A 303 14.49 -11.67 8.89
CA LEU A 303 13.75 -11.24 7.71
C LEU A 303 14.37 -9.98 7.14
N LEU A 304 14.69 -10.01 5.87
CA LEU A 304 15.10 -8.84 5.09
C LEU A 304 13.97 -8.42 4.15
N ILE A 305 13.71 -7.13 4.08
CA ILE A 305 12.94 -6.54 2.99
C ILE A 305 13.95 -5.88 2.05
N ARG A 306 13.94 -6.30 0.81
CA ARG A 306 14.91 -5.91 -0.21
C ARG A 306 14.22 -5.20 -1.37
N ARG A 307 14.97 -4.37 -2.09
CA ARG A 307 14.46 -3.70 -3.29
C ARG A 307 14.23 -4.71 -4.41
N GLY A 308 13.11 -4.58 -5.12
CA GLY A 308 12.68 -5.54 -6.11
C GLY A 308 13.63 -5.75 -7.32
N ASN A 309 14.43 -4.75 -7.67
CA ASN A 309 15.39 -4.83 -8.77
C ASN A 309 16.84 -5.15 -8.33
N ASP A 310 17.03 -5.60 -7.09
CA ASP A 310 18.33 -6.07 -6.63
C ASP A 310 18.64 -7.50 -7.11
N ASN A 311 19.84 -7.98 -6.86
CA ASN A 311 20.24 -9.35 -7.13
C ASN A 311 21.03 -9.94 -5.95
N ILE A 312 21.28 -11.26 -5.98
CA ILE A 312 21.92 -11.96 -4.87
C ILE A 312 23.36 -11.49 -4.61
N ASN A 313 24.07 -11.02 -5.64
CA ASN A 313 25.46 -10.55 -5.54
C ASN A 313 25.54 -9.08 -5.13
N SER A 314 24.45 -8.32 -5.30
CA SER A 314 24.35 -6.91 -4.95
C SER A 314 22.99 -6.64 -4.33
N LYS A 315 22.82 -7.10 -3.09
CA LYS A 315 21.57 -6.94 -2.33
C LYS A 315 21.41 -5.50 -1.88
N VAL A 316 20.21 -4.95 -2.10
CA VAL A 316 19.81 -3.64 -1.58
C VAL A 316 18.78 -3.85 -0.49
N VAL A 317 19.25 -3.92 0.75
CA VAL A 317 18.41 -4.11 1.93
C VAL A 317 17.74 -2.78 2.27
N LEU A 318 16.42 -2.79 2.32
CA LEU A 318 15.59 -1.64 2.71
C LEU A 318 15.29 -1.69 4.22
N GLU A 319 14.99 -2.88 4.75
CA GLU A 319 14.77 -3.13 6.17
C GLU A 319 15.35 -4.48 6.54
N GLN A 320 15.83 -4.57 7.78
CA GLN A 320 16.34 -5.80 8.37
C GLN A 320 15.74 -6.00 9.75
N TRP A 321 15.15 -7.18 9.96
CA TRP A 321 14.53 -7.60 11.19
C TRP A 321 15.22 -8.87 11.66
N THR A 322 15.89 -8.83 12.81
CA THR A 322 16.71 -9.94 13.30
C THR A 322 16.08 -10.61 14.50
N GLY A 323 16.26 -11.93 14.60
CA GLY A 323 15.84 -12.71 15.76
C GLY A 323 14.31 -12.77 15.92
N LEU A 324 13.54 -12.72 14.84
CA LEU A 324 12.08 -12.83 14.90
C LEU A 324 11.64 -14.20 15.39
N SER A 325 10.54 -14.25 16.15
CA SER A 325 9.93 -15.47 16.68
C SER A 325 8.49 -15.60 16.17
N LEU A 326 8.00 -16.84 16.17
CA LEU A 326 6.58 -17.17 15.97
C LEU A 326 5.83 -17.39 17.31
N ASP A 327 6.48 -17.15 18.44
CA ASP A 327 5.88 -17.25 19.77
C ASP A 327 5.19 -15.93 20.14
N PRO A 328 3.84 -15.91 20.26
CA PRO A 328 3.09 -14.70 20.61
C PRO A 328 3.42 -14.15 22.01
N ASN A 329 3.97 -14.99 22.89
CA ASN A 329 4.32 -14.61 24.25
C ASN A 329 5.69 -13.93 24.36
N GLN A 330 6.46 -13.86 23.25
CA GLN A 330 7.77 -13.27 23.22
C GLN A 330 7.74 -11.83 22.67
N SER A 331 8.61 -10.98 23.19
CA SER A 331 8.72 -9.59 22.73
C SER A 331 9.21 -9.43 21.29
N ASN A 332 9.84 -10.47 20.74
CA ASN A 332 10.31 -10.55 19.37
C ASN A 332 9.33 -11.29 18.44
N TYR A 333 8.07 -11.43 18.83
CA TYR A 333 7.02 -11.98 17.99
C TYR A 333 6.89 -11.17 16.69
N ILE A 334 6.82 -11.87 15.57
CA ILE A 334 6.87 -11.25 14.23
C ILE A 334 5.81 -10.15 14.03
N GLU A 335 4.57 -10.35 14.49
CA GLU A 335 3.53 -9.32 14.39
C GLU A 335 3.80 -8.13 15.30
N ALA A 336 4.33 -8.35 16.51
CA ALA A 336 4.67 -7.29 17.44
C ALA A 336 5.87 -6.45 16.98
N VAL A 337 6.81 -7.06 16.25
CA VAL A 337 8.02 -6.41 15.74
C VAL A 337 7.78 -5.68 14.43
N ILE A 338 7.08 -6.28 13.47
CA ILE A 338 6.84 -5.70 12.13
C ILE A 338 5.56 -4.87 12.11
N GLY A 339 4.51 -5.38 12.74
CA GLY A 339 3.15 -4.85 12.73
C GLY A 339 2.20 -5.69 11.89
N ASN A 340 0.92 -5.67 12.24
CA ASN A 340 -0.14 -6.39 11.53
C ASN A 340 -1.35 -5.52 11.18
N GLN A 341 -1.31 -4.23 11.52
CA GLN A 341 -2.44 -3.33 11.29
C GLN A 341 -2.76 -3.15 9.81
N SER A 342 -4.03 -3.29 9.49
CA SER A 342 -4.62 -2.97 8.19
C SER A 342 -5.58 -1.81 8.35
N THR A 343 -5.44 -0.82 7.50
CA THR A 343 -6.31 0.34 7.48
C THR A 343 -7.20 0.27 6.25
N THR A 344 -8.50 0.38 6.46
CA THR A 344 -9.53 0.41 5.41
C THR A 344 -10.44 1.62 5.62
N THR A 345 -11.12 2.04 4.56
CA THR A 345 -12.12 3.10 4.64
C THR A 345 -13.50 2.48 4.47
N ASP A 346 -14.39 2.73 5.41
CA ASP A 346 -15.79 2.33 5.34
C ASP A 346 -16.69 3.52 5.65
N ASN A 347 -17.62 3.82 4.73
CA ASN A 347 -18.62 4.90 4.87
C ASN A 347 -18.08 6.27 5.30
N GLY A 348 -16.85 6.62 4.87
CA GLY A 348 -16.23 7.90 5.21
C GLY A 348 -15.47 7.91 6.55
N TYR A 349 -15.30 6.76 7.18
CA TYR A 349 -14.48 6.57 8.38
C TYR A 349 -13.28 5.67 8.09
N ILE A 350 -12.21 5.88 8.83
CA ILE A 350 -11.04 5.01 8.81
C ILE A 350 -11.22 3.91 9.85
N GLN A 351 -11.12 2.67 9.40
CA GLN A 351 -11.09 1.51 10.29
C GLN A 351 -9.70 0.90 10.28
N THR A 352 -9.12 0.72 11.44
CA THR A 352 -7.84 0.03 11.63
C THR A 352 -8.10 -1.28 12.36
N VAL A 353 -7.68 -2.39 11.77
CA VAL A 353 -7.79 -3.75 12.31
C VAL A 353 -6.38 -4.30 12.50
N GLY A 354 -6.15 -4.95 13.63
CA GLY A 354 -4.86 -5.54 14.01
C GLY A 354 -4.34 -4.98 15.34
N ASP A 355 -3.67 -5.82 16.10
CA ASP A 355 -3.28 -5.51 17.49
C ASP A 355 -1.95 -4.75 17.58
N TYR A 356 -1.11 -4.85 16.54
CA TYR A 356 0.25 -4.32 16.56
C TYR A 356 0.44 -3.26 15.47
N THR A 357 0.82 -2.05 15.90
CA THR A 357 1.11 -0.94 14.99
C THR A 357 2.24 -1.28 14.01
N ASN A 358 2.06 -0.95 12.73
CA ASN A 358 3.06 -1.19 11.70
C ASN A 358 4.33 -0.37 11.96
N LYS A 359 5.44 -1.04 12.19
CA LYS A 359 6.77 -0.46 12.33
C LYS A 359 7.56 -0.52 11.02
N SER A 360 7.27 -1.53 10.17
CA SER A 360 7.78 -1.56 8.81
C SER A 360 7.12 -0.47 7.95
N ARG A 361 7.91 0.07 7.03
CA ARG A 361 7.45 1.07 6.04
C ARG A 361 6.91 0.43 4.76
N TYR A 362 7.22 -0.84 4.54
CA TYR A 362 6.95 -1.53 3.27
C TYR A 362 5.92 -2.62 3.39
N VAL A 363 5.94 -3.37 4.49
CA VAL A 363 5.12 -4.56 4.66
C VAL A 363 4.45 -4.61 6.04
N ARG A 364 3.41 -5.42 6.14
CA ARG A 364 2.82 -5.86 7.41
C ARG A 364 2.70 -7.39 7.43
N VAL A 365 2.59 -7.97 8.58
CA VAL A 365 2.21 -9.37 8.71
C VAL A 365 0.69 -9.47 8.54
N LYS A 366 0.26 -10.15 7.48
CA LYS A 366 -1.17 -10.34 7.19
C LYS A 366 -1.77 -11.42 8.07
N SER A 367 -1.03 -12.51 8.25
CA SER A 367 -1.44 -13.64 9.08
C SER A 367 -0.23 -14.50 9.45
N VAL A 368 -0.29 -15.11 10.62
CA VAL A 368 0.60 -16.19 11.06
C VAL A 368 -0.23 -17.45 11.17
N THR A 369 0.10 -18.46 10.36
CA THR A 369 -0.64 -19.73 10.33
C THR A 369 -0.19 -20.69 11.44
N TYR A 370 1.10 -20.67 11.74
CA TYR A 370 1.68 -21.52 12.77
C TYR A 370 2.37 -20.67 13.83
N THR A 371 1.79 -20.64 15.02
CA THR A 371 2.39 -20.05 16.20
C THR A 371 3.13 -21.11 17.00
N THR A 372 4.15 -20.72 17.72
CA THR A 372 4.99 -21.62 18.54
C THR A 372 4.98 -21.19 20.01
N PRO A 373 3.80 -21.15 20.66
CA PRO A 373 3.70 -20.64 22.04
C PRO A 373 4.51 -21.52 22.99
N ASN A 374 5.36 -20.89 23.81
CA ASN A 374 6.30 -21.59 24.68
C ASN A 374 7.20 -22.54 23.90
N TYR A 375 8.03 -21.97 23.02
CA TYR A 375 8.90 -22.74 22.11
C TYR A 375 9.75 -23.82 22.80
N PHE A 376 10.10 -23.62 24.06
CA PHE A 376 10.87 -24.55 24.89
C PHE A 376 9.97 -25.29 25.87
N ASP A 377 10.29 -26.54 26.13
CA ASP A 377 9.71 -27.31 27.21
C ASP A 377 10.26 -26.86 28.57
N ASN A 378 9.78 -27.49 29.68
CA ASN A 378 10.22 -27.15 31.04
C ASN A 378 11.71 -27.46 31.29
N ASN A 379 12.37 -28.24 30.44
CA ASN A 379 13.79 -28.58 30.53
C ASN A 379 14.66 -27.64 29.68
N GLY A 380 14.03 -26.66 28.98
CA GLY A 380 14.75 -25.76 28.09
C GLY A 380 15.05 -26.38 26.70
N THR A 381 14.42 -27.50 26.35
CA THR A 381 14.61 -28.16 25.07
C THR A 381 13.53 -27.66 24.08
N PRO A 382 13.91 -27.32 22.82
CA PRO A 382 12.93 -26.94 21.83
C PRO A 382 11.91 -28.06 21.58
N VAL A 383 10.62 -27.70 21.56
CA VAL A 383 9.52 -28.62 21.28
C VAL A 383 9.63 -29.08 19.82
N SER A 384 9.72 -30.37 19.56
CA SER A 384 10.01 -30.95 18.24
C SER A 384 8.99 -30.57 17.17
N SER A 385 7.70 -30.46 17.54
CA SER A 385 6.65 -30.00 16.63
C SER A 385 6.82 -28.53 16.19
N TYR A 386 7.44 -27.70 17.04
CA TYR A 386 7.67 -26.29 16.73
C TYR A 386 8.93 -26.07 15.89
N THR A 387 9.96 -26.91 16.06
CA THR A 387 11.18 -26.80 15.24
C THR A 387 10.90 -26.98 13.75
N SER A 388 9.97 -27.89 13.41
CA SER A 388 9.55 -28.11 12.04
C SER A 388 8.58 -27.05 11.51
N SER A 389 7.93 -26.28 12.40
CA SER A 389 7.00 -25.20 12.04
C SER A 389 7.69 -23.90 11.63
N LEU A 390 8.99 -23.75 11.90
CA LEU A 390 9.75 -22.56 11.50
C LEU A 390 9.82 -22.44 9.97
N PRO A 391 9.87 -21.20 9.43
CA PRO A 391 10.06 -21.01 8.00
C PRO A 391 11.45 -21.52 7.56
N THR A 392 11.58 -21.92 6.31
CA THR A 392 12.89 -22.22 5.73
C THR A 392 13.61 -20.97 5.29
N ALA A 393 14.93 -21.03 5.15
CA ALA A 393 15.71 -19.99 4.48
C ALA A 393 15.26 -19.92 3.00
N GLN A 394 14.63 -18.81 2.63
CA GLN A 394 14.01 -18.62 1.32
C GLN A 394 13.93 -17.16 0.96
N SER A 395 13.74 -16.86 -0.31
CA SER A 395 13.41 -15.54 -0.78
C SER A 395 12.16 -15.59 -1.67
N GLY A 396 11.41 -14.49 -1.70
CA GLY A 396 10.19 -14.43 -2.47
C GLY A 396 9.83 -13.03 -2.91
N SER A 397 9.03 -12.98 -3.95
CA SER A 397 8.44 -11.77 -4.49
C SER A 397 6.99 -11.64 -4.01
N PHE A 398 6.47 -10.41 -4.02
CA PHE A 398 5.08 -10.14 -3.69
C PHE A 398 4.22 -10.20 -4.95
N GLY A 399 3.10 -10.91 -4.89
CA GLY A 399 2.17 -11.11 -6.00
C GLY A 399 0.74 -10.75 -5.65
N GLY A 400 -0.15 -10.76 -6.64
CA GLY A 400 -1.58 -10.53 -6.45
C GLY A 400 -2.00 -9.07 -6.32
N ALA A 401 -1.09 -8.10 -6.46
CA ALA A 401 -1.45 -6.70 -6.50
C ALA A 401 -2.39 -6.42 -7.69
N LEU A 402 -3.42 -5.63 -7.45
CA LEU A 402 -4.38 -5.21 -8.45
C LEU A 402 -4.33 -3.69 -8.61
N GLY A 403 -4.67 -3.22 -9.82
CA GLY A 403 -4.69 -1.81 -10.19
C GLY A 403 -3.36 -1.32 -10.75
N THR A 404 -3.42 -0.53 -11.78
CA THR A 404 -2.27 0.11 -12.43
C THR A 404 -2.12 1.55 -11.95
N ASN A 405 -0.92 2.10 -12.00
CA ASN A 405 -0.73 3.52 -11.73
C ASN A 405 -1.55 4.33 -12.74
N CYS A 406 -2.38 5.23 -12.21
CA CYS A 406 -3.11 6.18 -13.04
C CYS A 406 -2.14 7.25 -13.54
N GLY A 407 -2.00 7.36 -14.84
CA GLY A 407 -1.40 8.55 -15.45
C GLY A 407 -2.26 9.79 -15.16
N VAL A 408 -1.71 10.97 -15.42
CA VAL A 408 -2.40 12.27 -15.21
C VAL A 408 -3.78 12.33 -15.90
N TYR A 409 -3.98 11.52 -16.92
CA TYR A 409 -5.20 11.48 -17.74
C TYR A 409 -6.20 10.37 -17.38
N GLY A 410 -5.90 9.54 -16.37
CA GLY A 410 -6.72 8.37 -16.03
C GLY A 410 -7.68 8.57 -14.85
N LEU A 411 -7.63 9.72 -14.16
CA LEU A 411 -8.49 10.01 -13.02
C LEU A 411 -9.76 10.74 -13.46
N SER A 412 -10.90 10.27 -12.95
CA SER A 412 -12.19 10.93 -13.08
C SER A 412 -12.46 11.86 -11.89
N ASN A 413 -13.43 12.77 -12.03
CA ASN A 413 -13.85 13.64 -10.95
C ASN A 413 -14.33 12.84 -9.71
N GLY A 414 -14.97 11.67 -9.93
CA GLY A 414 -15.43 10.78 -8.87
C GLY A 414 -14.31 10.22 -7.99
N ASP A 415 -13.11 10.05 -8.55
CA ASP A 415 -11.96 9.52 -7.80
C ASP A 415 -11.45 10.50 -6.73
N TYR A 416 -11.66 11.81 -6.95
CA TYR A 416 -11.35 12.85 -5.96
C TYR A 416 -12.45 13.01 -4.91
N THR A 417 -13.72 12.85 -5.31
CA THR A 417 -14.88 13.09 -4.44
C THR A 417 -14.84 12.19 -3.20
N SER A 418 -14.49 10.92 -3.34
CA SER A 418 -14.37 10.00 -2.21
C SER A 418 -13.33 10.45 -1.18
N SER A 419 -12.19 10.98 -1.64
CA SER A 419 -11.15 11.52 -0.79
C SER A 419 -11.56 12.82 -0.11
N ILE A 420 -12.30 13.69 -0.82
CA ILE A 420 -12.85 14.92 -0.27
C ILE A 420 -13.88 14.62 0.82
N THR A 421 -14.76 13.64 0.58
CA THR A 421 -15.77 13.20 1.58
C THR A 421 -15.10 12.67 2.85
N LEU A 422 -14.03 11.87 2.72
CA LEU A 422 -13.29 11.37 3.88
C LEU A 422 -12.65 12.52 4.69
N LEU A 423 -12.03 13.49 3.99
CA LEU A 423 -11.40 14.64 4.61
C LEU A 423 -12.43 15.69 5.13
N SER A 424 -13.71 15.51 4.89
CA SER A 424 -14.74 16.40 5.43
C SER A 424 -14.97 16.23 6.93
N ASN A 425 -14.47 15.14 7.53
CA ASN A 425 -14.58 14.89 8.96
C ASN A 425 -13.51 15.65 9.76
N PRO A 426 -13.86 16.72 10.51
CA PRO A 426 -12.89 17.51 11.28
C PRO A 426 -12.43 16.80 12.56
N ASP A 427 -13.13 15.75 13.01
CA ASP A 427 -12.79 15.01 14.22
C ASP A 427 -11.64 14.03 13.98
N GLU A 428 -11.49 13.54 12.74
CA GLU A 428 -10.37 12.66 12.35
C GLU A 428 -9.18 13.42 11.82
N PHE A 429 -9.39 14.48 11.02
CA PHE A 429 -8.34 15.22 10.34
C PHE A 429 -8.43 16.70 10.59
N LYS A 430 -7.34 17.31 11.07
CA LYS A 430 -7.20 18.77 11.20
C LYS A 430 -6.11 19.26 10.26
N PHE A 431 -6.46 20.21 9.39
CA PHE A 431 -5.54 20.89 8.48
C PHE A 431 -6.07 22.29 8.17
N ASN A 432 -5.18 23.23 7.88
CA ASN A 432 -5.57 24.62 7.59
C ASN A 432 -5.54 24.97 6.11
N LEU A 433 -4.95 24.11 5.26
CA LEU A 433 -4.88 24.28 3.81
C LEU A 433 -5.25 22.97 3.12
N ILE A 434 -5.93 23.06 1.97
CA ILE A 434 -6.17 21.91 1.12
C ILE A 434 -6.01 22.27 -0.36
N THR A 435 -5.47 21.33 -1.14
CA THR A 435 -5.30 21.51 -2.58
C THR A 435 -5.41 20.20 -3.35
N THR A 436 -5.80 20.31 -4.62
CA THR A 436 -5.84 19.22 -5.60
C THR A 436 -4.98 19.60 -6.81
N PRO A 437 -3.64 19.47 -6.75
CA PRO A 437 -2.75 19.94 -7.79
C PRO A 437 -3.07 19.33 -9.16
N GLY A 438 -3.25 20.19 -10.18
CA GLY A 438 -3.52 19.77 -11.55
C GLY A 438 -5.00 19.67 -11.94
N ILE A 439 -5.91 19.80 -10.96
CA ILE A 439 -7.34 19.90 -11.24
C ILE A 439 -7.68 21.38 -11.50
N THR A 440 -8.10 21.67 -12.72
CA THR A 440 -8.47 23.03 -13.15
C THR A 440 -9.97 23.17 -13.35
N ALA A 441 -10.49 24.39 -13.40
CA ALA A 441 -11.89 24.64 -13.71
C ALA A 441 -12.34 24.02 -15.04
N THR A 442 -11.42 23.84 -15.99
CA THR A 442 -11.71 23.22 -17.28
C THR A 442 -11.79 21.69 -17.20
N THR A 443 -10.93 21.07 -16.37
CA THR A 443 -10.81 19.60 -16.32
C THR A 443 -11.61 18.97 -15.19
N GLY A 444 -11.93 19.71 -14.12
CA GLY A 444 -12.57 19.15 -12.93
C GLY A 444 -13.36 20.18 -12.11
N ASN A 445 -14.24 20.95 -12.74
CA ASN A 445 -15.04 21.97 -12.05
C ASN A 445 -15.87 21.39 -10.88
N SER A 446 -16.38 20.18 -11.00
CA SER A 446 -17.12 19.50 -9.91
C SER A 446 -16.22 19.20 -8.70
N VAL A 447 -14.95 18.85 -8.92
CA VAL A 447 -13.97 18.63 -7.83
C VAL A 447 -13.68 19.94 -7.10
N ILE A 448 -13.47 21.04 -7.87
CA ILE A 448 -13.26 22.37 -7.29
C ILE A 448 -14.46 22.81 -6.45
N THR A 449 -15.68 22.59 -6.96
CA THR A 449 -16.91 22.92 -6.25
C THR A 449 -17.03 22.09 -4.96
N SER A 450 -16.80 20.78 -5.03
CA SER A 450 -16.84 19.90 -3.86
C SER A 450 -15.78 20.29 -2.82
N LEU A 451 -14.57 20.60 -3.27
CA LEU A 451 -13.47 21.02 -2.40
C LEU A 451 -13.78 22.35 -1.69
N THR A 452 -14.33 23.30 -2.44
CA THR A 452 -14.70 24.63 -1.90
C THR A 452 -15.86 24.54 -0.91
N ASN A 453 -16.87 23.72 -1.21
CA ASN A 453 -17.99 23.48 -0.31
C ASN A 453 -17.50 22.80 0.98
N MET A 454 -16.69 21.74 0.87
CA MET A 454 -16.12 21.07 2.02
C MET A 454 -15.31 22.02 2.90
N ALA A 455 -14.46 22.89 2.32
CA ALA A 455 -13.71 23.88 3.08
C ALA A 455 -14.63 24.91 3.77
N SER A 456 -15.73 25.29 3.14
CA SER A 456 -16.75 26.18 3.73
C SER A 456 -17.52 25.53 4.86
N ASP A 457 -17.94 24.27 4.68
CA ASP A 457 -18.72 23.51 5.67
C ASP A 457 -17.88 23.21 6.91
N ARG A 458 -16.62 22.81 6.75
CA ARG A 458 -15.67 22.63 7.85
C ARG A 458 -15.37 23.95 8.58
N GLY A 459 -15.11 25.00 7.84
CA GLY A 459 -14.77 26.33 8.37
C GLY A 459 -13.40 26.44 9.06
N ASP A 460 -12.55 25.40 9.00
CA ASP A 460 -11.22 25.31 9.63
C ASP A 460 -10.06 25.25 8.62
N CYS A 461 -10.33 25.29 7.32
CA CYS A 461 -9.32 25.26 6.28
C CYS A 461 -9.64 26.20 5.12
N ILE A 462 -8.65 26.48 4.28
CA ILE A 462 -8.80 27.23 3.03
C ILE A 462 -8.35 26.36 1.85
N ALA A 463 -9.16 26.33 0.78
CA ALA A 463 -8.88 25.61 -0.45
C ALA A 463 -8.06 26.48 -1.41
N ILE A 464 -6.97 25.96 -1.92
CA ILE A 464 -6.20 26.57 -3.02
C ILE A 464 -6.62 25.85 -4.31
N VAL A 465 -7.25 26.56 -5.22
CA VAL A 465 -7.86 26.00 -6.43
C VAL A 465 -7.32 26.66 -7.70
N ASP A 466 -7.23 25.88 -8.77
CA ASP A 466 -6.75 26.39 -10.07
C ASP A 466 -7.92 26.69 -11.01
N MET A 467 -8.16 27.97 -11.26
CA MET A 467 -9.20 28.44 -12.19
C MET A 467 -8.70 28.55 -13.62
N SER A 468 -7.40 28.31 -13.87
CA SER A 468 -6.78 28.37 -15.19
C SER A 468 -6.15 27.05 -15.60
N ALA A 469 -6.40 26.60 -16.82
CA ALA A 469 -5.54 25.65 -17.51
C ALA A 469 -4.32 26.39 -18.10
N PHE A 470 -3.26 25.64 -18.42
CA PHE A 470 -2.09 26.18 -19.11
C PHE A 470 -2.50 26.83 -20.44
N GLY A 471 -2.01 27.99 -20.72
CA GLY A 471 -2.34 28.77 -21.94
C GLY A 471 -3.62 29.62 -21.87
N ASN A 472 -4.37 29.57 -20.76
CA ASN A 472 -5.57 30.39 -20.65
C ASN A 472 -5.26 31.89 -20.59
N ASN A 473 -6.11 32.69 -21.22
CA ASN A 473 -6.03 34.15 -21.12
C ASN A 473 -6.71 34.67 -19.83
N ILE A 474 -6.44 35.91 -19.47
CA ILE A 474 -6.94 36.57 -18.25
C ILE A 474 -8.49 36.56 -18.20
N ALA A 475 -9.16 36.83 -19.32
CA ALA A 475 -10.62 36.89 -19.36
C ALA A 475 -11.24 35.54 -19.02
N THR A 476 -10.71 34.42 -19.54
CA THR A 476 -11.16 33.07 -19.23
C THR A 476 -10.97 32.74 -17.75
N VAL A 477 -9.83 33.09 -17.19
CA VAL A 477 -9.53 32.83 -15.77
C VAL A 477 -10.50 33.60 -14.86
N ILE A 478 -10.78 34.85 -15.16
CA ILE A 478 -11.73 35.66 -14.40
C ILE A 478 -13.15 35.10 -14.53
N ALA A 479 -13.55 34.70 -15.74
CA ALA A 479 -14.87 34.07 -15.96
C ALA A 479 -15.02 32.80 -15.08
N ASN A 480 -14.00 31.94 -15.04
CA ASN A 480 -13.98 30.75 -14.19
C ASN A 480 -13.98 31.13 -12.70
N ALA A 481 -13.18 32.09 -12.29
CA ALA A 481 -13.12 32.53 -10.89
C ALA A 481 -14.45 33.14 -10.41
N THR A 482 -15.17 33.81 -11.31
CA THR A 482 -16.47 34.39 -11.03
C THR A 482 -17.58 33.34 -10.83
N SER A 483 -17.39 32.10 -11.27
CA SER A 483 -18.34 31.01 -11.04
C SER A 483 -18.39 30.55 -9.56
N VAL A 484 -17.34 30.82 -8.78
CA VAL A 484 -17.23 30.45 -7.37
C VAL A 484 -17.42 31.69 -6.49
N ASP A 485 -18.17 31.55 -5.39
CA ASP A 485 -18.34 32.57 -4.36
C ASP A 485 -18.06 31.97 -2.99
N SER A 486 -16.81 32.07 -2.53
CA SER A 486 -16.40 31.52 -1.23
C SER A 486 -15.24 32.32 -0.64
N SER A 487 -15.35 32.61 0.64
CA SER A 487 -14.23 33.16 1.41
C SER A 487 -13.22 32.11 1.86
N TYR A 488 -13.56 30.81 1.68
CA TYR A 488 -12.70 29.66 2.01
C TYR A 488 -11.93 29.12 0.80
N ALA A 489 -11.94 29.84 -0.31
CA ALA A 489 -11.18 29.47 -1.50
C ALA A 489 -10.35 30.65 -2.02
N ALA A 490 -9.17 30.32 -2.55
CA ALA A 490 -8.28 31.29 -3.20
C ALA A 490 -7.72 30.70 -4.50
N THR A 491 -7.52 31.56 -5.51
CA THR A 491 -6.92 31.18 -6.79
C THR A 491 -5.82 32.13 -7.20
N TYR A 492 -4.88 31.63 -8.00
CA TYR A 492 -3.72 32.35 -8.45
C TYR A 492 -3.53 32.19 -9.97
N TYR A 493 -2.83 33.10 -10.62
CA TYR A 493 -2.52 33.09 -12.05
C TYR A 493 -1.24 33.90 -12.32
N PRO A 494 -0.37 33.54 -13.26
CA PRO A 494 -0.45 32.40 -14.21
C PRO A 494 0.22 31.10 -13.67
N TRP A 495 0.37 30.09 -14.55
CA TRP A 495 1.18 28.93 -14.32
C TRP A 495 2.66 29.32 -14.19
N VAL A 496 3.44 28.46 -13.54
CA VAL A 496 4.87 28.68 -13.31
C VAL A 496 5.70 27.48 -13.75
N GLN A 497 6.95 27.73 -14.13
CA GLN A 497 7.89 26.68 -14.51
C GLN A 497 8.87 26.41 -13.39
N ILE A 498 9.05 25.13 -13.09
CA ILE A 498 9.98 24.65 -12.07
C ILE A 498 10.86 23.54 -12.64
N SER A 499 11.95 23.24 -11.95
CA SER A 499 12.68 21.98 -12.13
C SER A 499 12.06 20.91 -11.24
N ALA A 500 11.55 19.84 -11.81
CA ALA A 500 10.96 18.73 -11.06
C ALA A 500 12.03 18.03 -10.19
N PRO A 501 11.81 17.85 -8.87
CA PRO A 501 12.86 17.49 -7.93
C PRO A 501 13.49 16.12 -8.18
N ASN A 502 12.71 15.13 -8.65
CA ASN A 502 13.24 13.77 -8.88
C ASN A 502 13.73 13.52 -10.31
N THR A 503 13.26 14.31 -11.28
CA THR A 503 13.60 14.08 -12.69
C THR A 503 14.53 15.16 -13.25
N GLY A 504 14.66 16.30 -12.58
CA GLY A 504 15.40 17.47 -13.06
C GLY A 504 14.77 18.15 -14.29
N LYS A 505 13.63 17.68 -14.78
CA LYS A 505 12.98 18.23 -15.97
C LYS A 505 12.27 19.54 -15.68
N LEU A 506 12.36 20.46 -16.64
CA LEU A 506 11.58 21.69 -16.60
C LEU A 506 10.11 21.35 -16.84
N THR A 507 9.27 21.63 -15.86
CA THR A 507 7.85 21.29 -15.88
C THR A 507 7.01 22.52 -15.55
N TRP A 508 5.97 22.75 -16.36
CA TRP A 508 4.95 23.76 -16.05
C TRP A 508 3.97 23.19 -15.03
N VAL A 509 3.75 23.93 -13.96
CA VAL A 509 2.87 23.53 -12.87
C VAL A 509 1.84 24.60 -12.57
N PRO A 510 0.62 24.21 -12.17
CA PRO A 510 -0.39 25.15 -11.74
C PRO A 510 -0.02 25.78 -10.39
N PRO A 511 -0.54 26.96 -10.09
CA PRO A 511 -0.26 27.69 -8.85
C PRO A 511 -0.54 26.88 -7.59
N SER A 512 -1.58 26.03 -7.57
CA SER A 512 -1.92 25.18 -6.43
C SER A 512 -0.79 24.23 -5.99
N THR A 513 0.15 23.94 -6.90
CA THR A 513 1.33 23.10 -6.62
C THR A 513 2.38 23.84 -5.77
N ILE A 514 2.47 25.16 -5.91
CA ILE A 514 3.51 26.00 -5.29
C ILE A 514 2.98 26.83 -4.13
N ILE A 515 1.77 27.35 -4.22
CA ILE A 515 1.23 28.31 -3.24
C ILE A 515 1.17 27.75 -1.81
N PRO A 516 0.89 26.45 -1.55
CA PRO A 516 0.99 25.91 -0.18
C PRO A 516 2.36 26.16 0.46
N SER A 517 3.44 26.18 -0.33
CA SER A 517 4.78 26.50 0.17
C SER A 517 4.94 27.96 0.62
N VAL A 518 4.30 28.89 -0.08
CA VAL A 518 4.27 30.30 0.32
C VAL A 518 3.56 30.48 1.66
N TYR A 519 2.47 29.76 1.87
CA TYR A 519 1.75 29.78 3.14
C TYR A 519 2.56 29.15 4.27
N ALA A 520 3.22 28.03 4.02
CA ALA A 520 4.13 27.40 4.99
C ALA A 520 5.28 28.34 5.38
N TYR A 521 5.87 29.01 4.40
CA TYR A 521 6.92 30.02 4.64
C TYR A 521 6.40 31.19 5.47
N ASN A 522 5.23 31.75 5.12
CA ASN A 522 4.58 32.84 5.87
C ASN A 522 4.32 32.43 7.32
N ASP A 523 3.84 31.23 7.57
CA ASP A 523 3.53 30.72 8.90
C ASP A 523 4.81 30.53 9.74
N ARG A 524 5.89 30.08 9.09
CA ARG A 524 7.19 29.88 9.74
C ARG A 524 7.84 31.19 10.19
N ILE A 525 7.83 32.22 9.33
CA ILE A 525 8.52 33.50 9.62
C ILE A 525 7.66 34.52 10.35
N GLY A 526 6.37 34.29 10.42
CA GLY A 526 5.43 35.23 11.03
C GLY A 526 4.28 34.49 11.74
N ALA A 527 3.10 34.58 11.17
CA ALA A 527 1.91 33.92 11.67
C ALA A 527 0.87 33.77 10.53
N PRO A 528 -0.14 32.88 10.70
CA PRO A 528 -1.18 32.65 9.69
C PRO A 528 -1.97 33.90 9.27
N TRP A 529 -2.04 34.91 10.12
CA TRP A 529 -2.76 36.17 9.86
C TRP A 529 -1.96 37.24 9.14
N PHE A 530 -0.71 36.97 8.80
CA PHE A 530 0.03 37.84 7.88
C PHE A 530 -0.33 37.50 6.43
N ALA A 531 -0.22 38.51 5.55
CA ALA A 531 -0.50 38.29 4.14
C ALA A 531 0.58 37.39 3.50
N PRO A 532 0.23 36.25 2.90
CA PRO A 532 1.19 35.43 2.16
C PRO A 532 1.42 36.01 0.75
N ALA A 533 1.89 37.25 0.70
CA ALA A 533 2.07 38.01 -0.53
C ALA A 533 3.16 39.09 -0.36
N GLY A 534 3.59 39.66 -1.48
CA GLY A 534 4.61 40.72 -1.51
C GLY A 534 6.04 40.19 -1.43
N PHE A 535 7.00 41.10 -1.51
CA PHE A 535 8.42 40.77 -1.64
C PHE A 535 9.01 40.01 -0.43
N THR A 536 8.46 40.24 0.75
CA THR A 536 8.98 39.63 1.98
C THR A 536 8.50 38.19 2.17
N ARG A 537 7.25 37.89 1.81
CA ARG A 537 6.60 36.61 2.14
C ARG A 537 6.02 35.86 0.93
N GLY A 538 5.88 36.53 -0.21
CA GLY A 538 5.29 35.99 -1.42
C GLY A 538 6.27 35.51 -2.48
N GLY A 539 7.56 35.46 -2.21
CA GLY A 539 8.59 34.99 -3.15
C GLY A 539 8.42 33.51 -3.50
N LEU A 540 8.54 33.17 -4.77
CA LEU A 540 8.40 31.83 -5.28
C LEU A 540 9.74 31.29 -5.76
N SER A 541 10.08 30.06 -5.37
CA SER A 541 11.26 29.32 -5.87
C SER A 541 10.95 28.67 -7.22
N VAL A 542 10.77 29.48 -8.26
CA VAL A 542 10.41 29.04 -9.62
C VAL A 542 11.34 29.67 -10.65
N ILE A 543 11.41 29.08 -11.84
CA ILE A 543 12.29 29.56 -12.91
C ILE A 543 11.66 30.78 -13.58
N GLN A 544 10.40 30.68 -13.95
CA GLN A 544 9.65 31.76 -14.60
C GLN A 544 8.13 31.54 -14.49
N ALA A 545 7.37 32.60 -14.71
CA ALA A 545 5.94 32.53 -14.92
C ALA A 545 5.63 32.35 -16.42
N GLU A 546 4.51 31.69 -16.72
CA GLU A 546 4.00 31.48 -18.09
C GLU A 546 3.83 32.80 -18.84
N ARG A 547 3.43 33.84 -18.12
CA ARG A 547 3.21 35.18 -18.68
C ARG A 547 3.74 36.24 -17.71
N LYS A 548 4.42 37.24 -18.25
CA LYS A 548 4.76 38.44 -17.52
C LYS A 548 3.54 39.38 -17.50
N LEU A 549 3.03 39.66 -16.33
CA LEU A 549 1.85 40.50 -16.13
C LEU A 549 2.21 41.99 -16.09
N ALA A 550 1.59 42.77 -16.98
CA ALA A 550 1.64 44.22 -16.94
C ALA A 550 0.84 44.78 -15.73
N PRO A 551 1.04 46.03 -15.30
CA PRO A 551 0.24 46.63 -14.23
C PRO A 551 -1.27 46.55 -14.50
N SER A 552 -1.72 46.84 -15.71
CA SER A 552 -3.13 46.72 -16.14
C SER A 552 -3.68 45.31 -16.04
N ASP A 553 -2.83 44.30 -16.34
CA ASP A 553 -3.24 42.89 -16.22
C ASP A 553 -3.49 42.51 -14.75
N ARG A 554 -2.61 43.01 -13.85
CA ARG A 554 -2.74 42.79 -12.39
C ARG A 554 -3.98 43.49 -11.83
N ASP A 555 -4.29 44.70 -12.28
CA ASP A 555 -5.50 45.42 -11.89
C ASP A 555 -6.77 44.66 -12.32
N THR A 556 -6.76 44.13 -13.55
CA THR A 556 -7.86 43.32 -14.08
C THR A 556 -8.03 42.04 -13.30
N LEU A 557 -6.96 41.29 -13.00
CA LEU A 557 -6.98 40.06 -12.17
C LEU A 557 -7.46 40.38 -10.75
N TYR A 558 -6.95 41.48 -10.15
CA TYR A 558 -7.36 41.88 -8.80
C TYR A 558 -8.86 42.18 -8.72
N SER A 559 -9.41 42.85 -9.71
CA SER A 559 -10.86 43.11 -9.83
C SER A 559 -11.65 41.80 -9.96
N GLY A 560 -11.10 40.84 -10.69
CA GLY A 560 -11.66 39.49 -10.88
C GLY A 560 -11.44 38.53 -9.72
N LYS A 561 -10.90 38.97 -8.57
CA LYS A 561 -10.61 38.14 -7.39
C LYS A 561 -9.53 37.06 -7.63
N VAL A 562 -8.71 37.22 -8.64
CA VAL A 562 -7.59 36.33 -8.96
C VAL A 562 -6.28 36.96 -8.47
N ASN A 563 -5.50 36.20 -7.70
CA ASN A 563 -4.23 36.67 -7.17
C ASN A 563 -3.12 36.52 -8.23
N SER A 564 -2.43 37.60 -8.55
CA SER A 564 -1.40 37.60 -9.58
C SER A 564 -0.08 37.01 -9.08
N LEU A 565 0.55 36.15 -9.88
CA LEU A 565 1.95 35.78 -9.75
C LEU A 565 2.76 36.65 -10.70
N ALA A 566 3.30 37.75 -10.18
CA ALA A 566 3.94 38.78 -10.96
C ALA A 566 5.46 38.64 -10.95
N THR A 567 6.09 38.86 -12.11
CA THR A 567 7.55 38.85 -12.24
C THR A 567 8.09 40.28 -12.08
N PHE A 568 8.98 40.45 -11.12
CA PHE A 568 9.64 41.72 -10.86
C PHE A 568 11.16 41.63 -11.12
N PRO A 569 11.78 42.64 -11.74
CA PRO A 569 13.21 42.68 -11.92
C PRO A 569 13.96 42.59 -10.58
N GLY A 570 14.93 41.69 -10.48
CA GLY A 570 15.73 41.48 -9.27
C GLY A 570 15.03 40.71 -8.13
N GLN A 571 13.73 40.46 -8.23
CA GLN A 571 12.95 39.74 -7.19
C GLN A 571 12.38 38.39 -7.67
N GLY A 572 12.40 38.12 -9.00
CA GLY A 572 11.82 36.92 -9.56
C GLY A 572 10.29 36.96 -9.60
N VAL A 573 9.67 35.79 -9.48
CA VAL A 573 8.21 35.63 -9.46
C VAL A 573 7.71 35.72 -8.02
N VAL A 574 6.71 36.53 -7.78
CA VAL A 574 6.17 36.85 -6.46
C VAL A 574 4.64 36.76 -6.47
N ALA A 575 4.06 36.15 -5.46
CA ALA A 575 2.63 36.24 -5.20
C ALA A 575 2.27 37.68 -4.81
N TYR A 576 1.52 38.36 -5.67
CA TYR A 576 1.24 39.79 -5.54
C TYR A 576 -0.28 40.03 -5.47
N GLY A 577 -0.94 39.37 -4.52
CA GLY A 577 -2.36 39.47 -4.22
C GLY A 577 -2.73 38.52 -3.08
N GLN A 578 -3.80 38.86 -2.36
CA GLN A 578 -4.30 38.07 -1.22
C GLN A 578 -5.84 38.08 -1.14
N LYS A 579 -6.51 37.97 -2.28
CA LYS A 579 -7.96 37.91 -2.34
C LYS A 579 -8.47 36.48 -2.23
N THR A 580 -9.59 36.32 -1.49
CA THR A 580 -10.42 35.12 -1.58
C THR A 580 -11.37 35.23 -2.77
N LEU A 581 -12.04 34.13 -3.13
CA LEU A 581 -13.04 34.12 -4.21
C LEU A 581 -14.39 34.72 -3.79
N GLN A 582 -14.47 35.34 -2.61
CA GLN A 582 -15.70 35.97 -2.14
C GLN A 582 -16.10 37.17 -3.00
N LYS A 583 -17.32 37.19 -3.50
CA LYS A 583 -17.86 38.29 -4.32
C LYS A 583 -18.20 39.51 -3.48
N LYS A 584 -18.84 39.29 -2.33
CA LYS A 584 -19.23 40.38 -1.42
C LYS A 584 -18.00 41.06 -0.82
N ALA A 585 -17.93 42.37 -0.92
CA ALA A 585 -16.88 43.14 -0.27
C ALA A 585 -17.05 43.10 1.25
N SER A 586 -16.10 42.50 1.96
CA SER A 586 -16.03 42.44 3.42
C SER A 586 -14.61 42.21 3.88
N ALA A 587 -14.34 42.22 5.18
CA ALA A 587 -13.03 41.86 5.71
C ALA A 587 -12.59 40.44 5.30
N LEU A 588 -13.54 39.54 5.04
CA LEU A 588 -13.32 38.13 4.67
C LEU A 588 -12.94 37.93 3.20
N ASP A 589 -12.94 38.98 2.39
CA ASP A 589 -12.44 38.94 1.02
C ASP A 589 -10.89 38.94 0.94
N ARG A 590 -10.23 38.92 2.11
CA ARG A 590 -8.78 38.86 2.27
C ARG A 590 -8.36 37.55 2.92
N ILE A 591 -7.33 36.92 2.36
CA ILE A 591 -6.77 35.65 2.82
C ILE A 591 -6.24 35.75 4.25
N ASN A 592 -5.53 36.82 4.58
CA ASN A 592 -4.97 37.01 5.92
C ASN A 592 -6.05 37.05 7.00
N VAL A 593 -7.17 37.77 6.76
CA VAL A 593 -8.30 37.83 7.71
C VAL A 593 -9.03 36.49 7.81
N ARG A 594 -9.22 35.80 6.67
CA ARG A 594 -9.84 34.48 6.68
C ARG A 594 -8.99 33.48 7.47
N ARG A 595 -7.69 33.45 7.29
CA ARG A 595 -6.78 32.58 8.03
C ARG A 595 -6.70 32.95 9.52
N LEU A 596 -6.75 34.23 9.86
CA LEU A 596 -6.89 34.66 11.26
C LEU A 596 -8.13 34.04 11.90
N LEU A 597 -9.28 34.12 11.24
CA LEU A 597 -10.53 33.56 11.79
C LEU A 597 -10.53 32.04 11.88
N ILE A 598 -9.86 31.35 10.95
CA ILE A 598 -9.67 29.90 11.01
C ILE A 598 -8.89 29.54 12.28
N GLU A 599 -7.78 30.22 12.53
CA GLU A 599 -6.93 30.00 13.70
C GLU A 599 -7.68 30.30 15.01
N LEU A 600 -8.38 31.44 15.07
CA LEU A 600 -9.19 31.81 16.24
C LEU A 600 -10.29 30.81 16.51
N LYS A 601 -11.02 30.38 15.46
CA LYS A 601 -12.09 29.39 15.62
C LYS A 601 -11.57 28.05 16.12
N SER A 602 -10.44 27.60 15.56
CA SER A 602 -9.82 26.34 15.97
C SER A 602 -9.40 26.33 17.43
N THR A 603 -8.69 27.39 17.88
CA THR A 603 -8.17 27.46 19.25
C THR A 603 -9.29 27.72 20.26
N ILE A 604 -10.21 28.65 19.95
CA ILE A 604 -11.31 28.96 20.86
C ILE A 604 -12.32 27.82 20.93
N GLY A 605 -12.53 27.10 19.80
CA GLY A 605 -13.33 25.90 19.76
C GLY A 605 -12.81 24.84 20.73
N GLN A 606 -11.52 24.54 20.69
CA GLN A 606 -10.89 23.59 21.64
C GLN A 606 -11.06 24.00 23.11
N ILE A 607 -11.00 25.32 23.40
CA ILE A 607 -11.28 25.81 24.75
C ILE A 607 -12.75 25.57 25.12
N ALA A 608 -13.67 25.81 24.19
CA ALA A 608 -15.11 25.63 24.39
C ALA A 608 -15.51 24.15 24.53
N ASP A 609 -14.86 23.23 23.83
CA ASP A 609 -15.09 21.79 23.94
C ASP A 609 -14.94 21.29 25.38
N GLY A 610 -13.98 21.85 26.12
CA GLY A 610 -13.78 21.56 27.55
C GLY A 610 -14.89 22.06 28.47
N LEU A 611 -15.88 22.78 27.95
CA LEU A 611 -17.04 23.30 28.70
C LEU A 611 -18.33 22.58 28.35
N VAL A 612 -18.32 21.69 27.39
CA VAL A 612 -19.50 20.89 27.03
C VAL A 612 -19.90 20.01 28.22
N PHE A 613 -21.20 19.98 28.50
CA PHE A 613 -21.81 19.38 29.71
C PHE A 613 -21.52 20.07 31.05
N GLU A 614 -20.78 21.17 31.07
CA GLU A 614 -20.65 22.00 32.27
C GLU A 614 -21.92 22.86 32.49
N GLN A 615 -22.21 23.17 33.74
CA GLN A 615 -23.36 23.99 34.08
C GLN A 615 -23.15 25.45 33.69
N ASN A 616 -24.17 26.10 33.13
CA ASN A 616 -24.11 27.52 32.79
C ASN A 616 -24.17 28.40 34.04
N THR A 617 -23.05 28.49 34.73
CA THR A 617 -22.85 29.33 35.91
C THR A 617 -21.89 30.48 35.64
N ALA A 618 -21.92 31.51 36.50
CA ALA A 618 -20.92 32.60 36.43
C ALA A 618 -19.48 32.07 36.56
N ALA A 619 -19.25 30.98 37.30
CA ALA A 619 -17.94 30.36 37.46
C ALA A 619 -17.46 29.75 36.15
N THR A 620 -18.29 29.02 35.43
CA THR A 620 -18.00 28.41 34.13
C THR A 620 -17.71 29.47 33.07
N ARG A 621 -18.57 30.52 33.01
CA ARG A 621 -18.37 31.66 32.12
C ARG A 621 -17.03 32.37 32.36
N ASN A 622 -16.69 32.62 33.63
CA ASN A 622 -15.41 33.20 33.99
C ASN A 622 -14.21 32.31 33.68
N ARG A 623 -14.36 30.97 33.78
CA ARG A 623 -13.31 30.02 33.37
C ARG A 623 -12.99 30.16 31.90
N PHE A 624 -13.99 30.26 31.03
CA PHE A 624 -13.81 30.52 29.60
C PHE A 624 -13.08 31.86 29.34
N LEU A 625 -13.59 32.94 29.94
CA LEU A 625 -13.02 34.26 29.76
C LEU A 625 -11.54 34.34 30.18
N ARG A 626 -11.16 33.64 31.25
CA ARG A 626 -9.77 33.58 31.73
C ARG A 626 -8.83 32.86 30.73
N GLN A 627 -9.35 32.00 29.89
CA GLN A 627 -8.55 31.31 28.86
C GLN A 627 -8.54 32.08 27.53
N VAL A 628 -9.68 32.62 27.11
CA VAL A 628 -9.83 33.27 25.81
C VAL A 628 -9.25 34.67 25.78
N ASN A 629 -9.41 35.47 26.86
CA ASN A 629 -8.89 36.85 26.87
C ASN A 629 -7.36 36.92 26.72
N PRO A 630 -6.54 36.17 27.50
CA PRO A 630 -5.10 36.18 27.30
C PRO A 630 -4.66 35.68 25.93
N TYR A 631 -5.40 34.72 25.36
CA TYR A 631 -5.12 34.24 24.00
C TYR A 631 -5.36 35.37 22.98
N LEU A 632 -6.51 36.03 23.01
CA LEU A 632 -6.81 37.15 22.10
C LEU A 632 -5.87 38.34 22.33
N GLU A 633 -5.44 38.60 23.57
CA GLU A 633 -4.44 39.60 23.86
C GLU A 633 -3.09 39.27 23.22
N SER A 634 -2.67 38.02 23.25
CA SER A 634 -1.46 37.55 22.58
C SER A 634 -1.53 37.76 21.07
N ILE A 635 -2.70 37.51 20.46
CA ILE A 635 -2.95 37.76 19.03
C ILE A 635 -2.91 39.25 18.72
N GLN A 636 -3.42 40.11 19.60
CA GLN A 636 -3.35 41.56 19.47
C GLN A 636 -1.91 42.07 19.51
N GLN A 637 -1.12 41.61 20.48
CA GLN A 637 0.31 41.91 20.59
C GLN A 637 1.11 41.50 19.36
N ARG A 638 0.72 40.38 18.73
CA ARG A 638 1.28 39.84 17.50
C ARG A 638 0.65 40.46 16.24
N GLN A 639 -0.05 41.56 16.34
CA GLN A 639 -0.64 42.32 15.23
C GLN A 639 -1.73 41.58 14.44
N GLY A 640 -2.40 40.63 15.03
CA GLY A 640 -3.51 39.91 14.38
C GLY A 640 -4.83 40.68 14.42
N VAL A 641 -5.10 41.38 15.53
CA VAL A 641 -6.30 42.19 15.73
C VAL A 641 -5.95 43.56 16.27
N TYR A 642 -6.70 44.59 15.92
CA TYR A 642 -6.61 45.92 16.52
C TYR A 642 -7.32 45.96 17.87
N ALA A 643 -8.51 45.36 17.95
CA ALA A 643 -9.31 45.34 19.15
C ALA A 643 -10.15 44.06 19.17
N TYR A 644 -10.45 43.63 20.37
CA TYR A 644 -11.38 42.52 20.59
C TYR A 644 -12.28 42.81 21.83
N LYS A 645 -13.42 42.18 21.87
CA LYS A 645 -14.31 42.16 23.03
C LYS A 645 -14.98 40.78 23.10
N VAL A 646 -14.88 40.15 24.26
CA VAL A 646 -15.58 38.90 24.55
C VAL A 646 -16.71 39.19 25.52
N VAL A 647 -17.91 38.80 25.16
CA VAL A 647 -19.12 38.93 26.01
C VAL A 647 -19.64 37.53 26.31
N MET A 648 -19.58 37.13 27.56
CA MET A 648 -20.09 35.86 28.07
C MET A 648 -20.52 36.07 29.52
N ASP A 649 -21.56 36.89 29.69
CA ASP A 649 -22.09 37.32 30.98
C ASP A 649 -23.62 37.15 31.02
N GLU A 650 -24.26 37.77 31.98
CA GLU A 650 -25.71 37.67 32.15
C GLU A 650 -26.49 38.40 31.05
N SER A 651 -25.86 39.33 30.34
CA SER A 651 -26.51 40.07 29.25
C SER A 651 -26.85 39.21 28.06
N ASN A 652 -26.01 38.20 27.77
CA ASN A 652 -26.21 37.25 26.66
C ASN A 652 -26.57 35.84 27.14
N ASN A 653 -26.42 35.50 28.42
CA ASN A 653 -26.86 34.25 29.02
C ASN A 653 -28.06 34.54 29.97
N THR A 654 -29.17 34.88 29.37
CA THR A 654 -30.44 35.11 30.06
C THR A 654 -31.05 33.81 30.59
N ALA A 655 -32.07 33.88 31.45
CA ALA A 655 -32.76 32.69 31.93
C ALA A 655 -33.31 31.82 30.80
N ASP A 656 -33.82 32.41 29.72
CA ASP A 656 -34.30 31.69 28.53
C ASP A 656 -33.15 30.89 27.80
N VAL A 657 -31.94 31.44 27.74
CA VAL A 657 -30.78 30.75 27.17
C VAL A 657 -30.34 29.58 28.07
N ILE A 658 -30.38 29.80 29.39
CA ILE A 658 -30.04 28.76 30.37
C ILE A 658 -31.07 27.62 30.34
N ASP A 659 -32.36 27.96 30.26
CA ASP A 659 -33.48 27.00 30.19
C ASP A 659 -33.43 26.14 28.91
N ARG A 660 -32.80 26.65 27.84
CA ARG A 660 -32.54 25.89 26.60
C ARG A 660 -31.26 25.06 26.67
N ASN A 661 -30.60 24.95 27.79
CA ASN A 661 -29.33 24.28 27.99
C ASN A 661 -28.22 24.84 27.07
N GLN A 662 -28.22 26.15 26.83
CA GLN A 662 -27.23 26.81 25.95
C GLN A 662 -26.27 27.68 26.77
N LEU A 663 -25.03 27.73 26.39
CA LEU A 663 -24.03 28.68 26.88
C LEU A 663 -23.61 29.55 25.69
N LEU A 664 -23.92 30.86 25.76
CA LEU A 664 -23.69 31.78 24.64
C LEU A 664 -22.49 32.69 24.90
N GLY A 665 -21.48 32.60 24.04
CA GLY A 665 -20.37 33.53 24.01
C GLY A 665 -20.35 34.34 22.71
N GLN A 666 -20.19 35.64 22.80
CA GLN A 666 -20.03 36.52 21.65
C GLN A 666 -18.64 37.13 21.64
N ILE A 667 -17.93 36.98 20.50
CA ILE A 667 -16.57 37.46 20.33
C ILE A 667 -16.58 38.46 19.17
N PHE A 668 -16.35 39.73 19.50
CA PHE A 668 -16.22 40.82 18.53
C PHE A 668 -14.75 41.06 18.25
N ILE A 669 -14.36 41.05 16.97
CA ILE A 669 -12.99 41.18 16.55
C ILE A 669 -12.87 42.27 15.47
N GLN A 670 -11.90 43.13 15.61
CA GLN A 670 -11.49 44.04 14.57
C GLN A 670 -10.13 43.57 14.01
N PRO A 671 -10.10 42.88 12.87
CA PRO A 671 -8.86 42.36 12.30
C PRO A 671 -7.94 43.50 11.80
N THR A 672 -6.65 43.28 11.86
CA THR A 672 -5.68 44.19 11.26
C THR A 672 -5.81 44.12 9.73
N ARG A 673 -5.71 45.29 9.09
CA ARG A 673 -5.74 45.41 7.64
C ARG A 673 -4.31 45.56 7.12
N THR A 674 -3.98 44.79 6.08
CA THR A 674 -2.71 44.92 5.38
C THR A 674 -2.74 46.14 4.48
N ALA A 675 -1.68 46.92 4.47
CA ALA A 675 -1.51 48.02 3.50
C ALA A 675 -1.26 47.42 2.11
N GLU A 676 -2.26 47.50 1.24
CA GLU A 676 -2.17 47.04 -0.16
C GLU A 676 -1.84 48.24 -1.11
N PHE A 677 -2.25 49.45 -0.72
CA PHE A 677 -2.03 50.66 -1.48
C PHE A 677 -1.28 51.66 -0.61
N ILE A 678 -0.13 52.13 -1.09
CA ILE A 678 0.69 53.16 -0.46
C ILE A 678 0.68 54.37 -1.41
N ILE A 679 0.13 55.48 -0.95
CA ILE A 679 0.12 56.75 -1.69
C ILE A 679 1.17 57.63 -1.06
N LEU A 680 2.12 58.12 -1.86
CA LEU A 680 3.14 59.03 -1.46
C LEU A 680 2.96 60.34 -2.25
N ASP A 681 2.52 61.38 -1.56
CA ASP A 681 2.39 62.73 -2.13
C ASP A 681 3.66 63.54 -1.89
N PHE A 682 4.34 63.86 -2.95
CA PHE A 682 5.50 64.78 -2.91
C PHE A 682 5.02 66.20 -3.27
N ASN A 683 4.83 67.03 -2.28
CA ASN A 683 4.52 68.46 -2.49
C ASN A 683 5.82 69.22 -2.62
N VAL A 684 6.04 69.82 -3.80
CA VAL A 684 7.21 70.62 -4.11
C VAL A 684 6.88 72.14 -3.92
#